data_5f9052c5461753bcbadf945ba17a9921
#
_entry.id   5f9052c5461753bcbadf945ba17a9921
#
_cell.length_a   1.000
_cell.length_b   1.000
_cell.length_c   1.000
_cell.angle_alpha   90.00
_cell.angle_beta   90.00
_cell.angle_gamma   90.00
#
_symmetry.space_group_name_H-M   'P 1'
#
loop_
_entity.id
_entity.type
_entity.pdbx_description
1 polymer ?
#
loop_
_entity_poly.entity_id
_entity_poly.type
_entity_poly.pdbx_seq_one_letter_code
_entity_poly.pdbx_strand_id
1 'polypeptide(L)'
;MFHANLVPGGAVFALVAAIGPIAAGAAADEKILFEFNAGFDLATVATQDAQVSLAPRDGGAALRVATGRKATWPGITLRAPEGHWDLARFDHVAVDVRNPGTRGVEVFCRIDSVDPDGTRRYHQQGARVEPGETTTLRVTIRRRLPAHLADKLFGMRGYPGGMAKDGGIDAAKVDQLLVFVSRPSQEHLFEIDDLRAGGSHEVPAWRSMDAETFFPMIDTFGQFIHKDWPGKTESVEDLHERVEAEARDLAAHPGPGGWNRYGGWADGPRLEATGRFRAEKHRGKWWLVDPEGRLFWSHGADCVRWTTGATPITDRKHWYADLPGPDSPLAAFYGRGAWAPHGYYQGKAYETFNFTGANLLRKYGPEWRGRFAELCHRRLRSWGMNTIANWSDPEIYRMGRTAYVATVSSGRKPLEGSSGYWGKFPDVFDPDFEASLKKHFASARDTTADDPWCIGYFVDNELSWGDELSLAVAALASPPEQAAKKVFVDELKAKYATIDKLNAAWQTEHASWEALLESRTPPDRAKARDDLAAFYTRTAEQYFRACREAVKRAAPDALYLGCRFAWVNDRAVRAAAKYCDVVSFNKYQYRVDDFRLPDGVDKPVVIGEFHFGALDRGMFHTGLRAVANQSERAEAYRDYVRGALENPWLVGTHWFQFGDQATTGRGDGENYQIGLLDVCDTPYRETIGALREVGASMYARRLGER
;
A
#
# COMPACT_ATOMS: atom_id res chain seq x y z
N MET A 1 5.55 25.89 78.25
CA MET A 1 4.15 26.25 78.60
C MET A 1 3.33 26.09 77.36
N PHE A 2 2.43 25.20 77.47
CA PHE A 2 1.30 24.84 76.64
C PHE A 2 0.62 25.96 75.84
N HIS A 3 0.27 25.71 74.55
CA HIS A 3 -1.14 25.57 74.20
C HIS A 3 -1.29 24.94 72.81
N ALA A 4 -2.01 23.85 72.74
CA ALA A 4 -2.53 23.20 71.55
C ALA A 4 -3.76 23.96 71.03
N ASN A 5 -3.92 24.06 69.71
CA ASN A 5 -5.21 24.34 69.09
C ASN A 5 -5.50 23.36 67.97
N LEU A 6 -6.58 22.65 68.14
CA LEU A 6 -7.23 21.76 67.22
C LEU A 6 -7.77 22.52 65.99
N VAL A 7 -7.63 21.90 64.81
CA VAL A 7 -8.33 22.28 63.59
C VAL A 7 -9.27 21.14 63.21
N PRO A 8 -10.53 21.42 62.85
CA PRO A 8 -11.54 20.38 62.60
C PRO A 8 -11.39 19.80 61.18
N GLY A 9 -11.74 18.53 61.11
CA GLY A 9 -11.65 17.69 59.90
C GLY A 9 -12.53 18.16 58.73
N GLY A 10 -11.93 18.24 57.57
CA GLY A 10 -12.62 18.34 56.28
C GLY A 10 -12.88 16.94 55.71
N ALA A 11 -14.14 16.62 55.51
CA ALA A 11 -14.56 15.39 54.88
C ALA A 11 -14.15 15.35 53.40
N VAL A 12 -13.31 14.40 53.03
CA VAL A 12 -13.00 14.07 51.64
C VAL A 12 -14.16 13.24 51.11
N PHE A 13 -14.99 13.84 50.25
CA PHE A 13 -15.96 13.09 49.45
C PHE A 13 -15.19 12.37 48.34
N ALA A 14 -15.01 11.07 48.46
CA ALA A 14 -14.60 10.20 47.38
C ALA A 14 -15.75 10.07 46.39
N LEU A 15 -15.61 10.68 45.20
CA LEU A 15 -16.51 10.49 44.08
C LEU A 15 -16.21 9.10 43.50
N VAL A 16 -16.98 8.09 43.93
CA VAL A 16 -17.00 6.76 43.30
C VAL A 16 -17.76 6.94 41.97
N ALA A 17 -17.02 7.08 40.85
CA ALA A 17 -17.59 6.94 39.53
C ALA A 17 -18.08 5.48 39.39
N ALA A 18 -19.38 5.28 39.36
CA ALA A 18 -19.98 4.01 39.00
C ALA A 18 -19.63 3.71 37.54
N ILE A 19 -18.69 2.81 37.32
CA ILE A 19 -18.49 2.16 36.04
C ILE A 19 -19.71 1.27 35.82
N GLY A 20 -20.64 1.74 34.98
CA GLY A 20 -21.74 0.91 34.52
C GLY A 20 -21.19 -0.33 33.81
N PRO A 21 -21.90 -1.47 33.83
CA PRO A 21 -21.42 -2.66 33.13
C PRO A 21 -21.26 -2.33 31.65
N ILE A 22 -20.03 -2.53 31.12
CA ILE A 22 -19.77 -2.63 29.70
C ILE A 22 -20.71 -3.74 29.22
N ALA A 23 -21.68 -3.38 28.37
CA ALA A 23 -22.55 -4.37 27.75
C ALA A 23 -21.64 -5.41 27.10
N ALA A 24 -21.67 -6.64 27.57
CA ALA A 24 -21.07 -7.76 26.91
C ALA A 24 -21.66 -7.77 25.49
N GLY A 25 -20.82 -7.50 24.48
CA GLY A 25 -21.22 -7.59 23.09
C GLY A 25 -21.89 -8.96 22.90
N ALA A 26 -23.07 -8.96 22.28
CA ALA A 26 -23.72 -10.20 21.88
C ALA A 26 -22.68 -11.06 21.17
N ALA A 27 -22.54 -12.33 21.58
CA ALA A 27 -21.65 -13.27 20.90
C ALA A 27 -21.99 -13.20 19.42
N ALA A 28 -20.99 -12.88 18.58
CA ALA A 28 -21.21 -12.81 17.13
C ALA A 28 -21.77 -14.15 16.68
N ASP A 29 -22.87 -14.14 15.93
CA ASP A 29 -23.46 -15.36 15.36
C ASP A 29 -22.38 -16.09 14.56
N GLU A 30 -22.08 -17.33 14.90
CA GLU A 30 -21.17 -18.19 14.16
C GLU A 30 -21.94 -19.38 13.55
N LYS A 31 -21.57 -19.78 12.35
CA LYS A 31 -22.08 -20.98 11.68
C LYS A 31 -20.90 -21.84 11.27
N ILE A 32 -20.77 -23.00 11.90
CA ILE A 32 -19.76 -23.99 11.50
C ILE A 32 -20.11 -24.50 10.11
N LEU A 33 -19.14 -24.46 9.20
CA LEU A 33 -19.24 -24.93 7.82
C LEU A 33 -18.63 -26.32 7.68
N PHE A 34 -17.50 -26.57 8.32
CA PHE A 34 -16.86 -27.87 8.45
C PHE A 34 -16.24 -28.05 9.83
N GLU A 35 -16.49 -29.19 10.41
CA GLU A 35 -15.84 -29.69 11.61
C GLU A 35 -15.05 -30.95 11.25
N PHE A 36 -13.75 -30.91 11.52
CA PHE A 36 -12.88 -32.05 11.24
C PHE A 36 -12.76 -32.92 12.49
N ASN A 37 -13.23 -34.13 12.40
CA ASN A 37 -13.15 -35.13 13.47
C ASN A 37 -12.64 -36.47 12.91
N ALA A 38 -12.43 -37.45 13.77
CA ALA A 38 -11.89 -38.76 13.37
C ALA A 38 -12.77 -39.52 12.35
N GLY A 39 -14.04 -39.15 12.23
CA GLY A 39 -15.00 -39.72 11.28
C GLY A 39 -15.17 -38.90 9.99
N PHE A 40 -14.43 -37.82 9.81
CA PHE A 40 -14.55 -36.98 8.61
C PHE A 40 -14.17 -37.74 7.34
N ASP A 41 -15.06 -37.75 6.33
CA ASP A 41 -14.83 -38.43 5.08
C ASP A 41 -13.92 -37.63 4.16
N LEU A 42 -12.64 -38.02 4.10
CA LEU A 42 -11.63 -37.39 3.24
C LEU A 42 -11.96 -37.51 1.74
N ALA A 43 -12.84 -38.45 1.30
CA ALA A 43 -13.23 -38.56 -0.10
C ALA A 43 -14.08 -37.38 -0.58
N THR A 44 -14.67 -36.61 0.33
CA THR A 44 -15.41 -35.36 0.02
C THR A 44 -14.51 -34.17 -0.28
N VAL A 45 -13.21 -34.26 0.02
CA VAL A 45 -12.22 -33.21 -0.24
C VAL A 45 -11.62 -33.38 -1.63
N ALA A 46 -11.92 -32.49 -2.54
CA ALA A 46 -11.22 -32.47 -3.83
C ALA A 46 -9.82 -31.83 -3.67
N THR A 47 -8.82 -32.47 -4.28
CA THR A 47 -7.41 -32.02 -4.17
C THR A 47 -6.85 -31.63 -5.54
N GLN A 48 -5.96 -30.65 -5.56
CA GLN A 48 -5.17 -30.26 -6.73
C GLN A 48 -3.70 -30.20 -6.32
N ASP A 49 -2.87 -31.10 -6.84
CA ASP A 49 -1.45 -31.21 -6.48
C ASP A 49 -1.23 -31.13 -4.96
N ALA A 50 -2.09 -31.85 -4.21
CA ALA A 50 -2.08 -31.89 -2.75
C ALA A 50 -2.54 -33.26 -2.24
N GLN A 51 -2.12 -33.61 -1.04
CA GLN A 51 -2.56 -34.79 -0.28
C GLN A 51 -3.20 -34.35 1.02
N VAL A 52 -4.23 -35.06 1.47
CA VAL A 52 -4.93 -34.77 2.71
C VAL A 52 -4.90 -35.95 3.66
N SER A 53 -4.85 -35.66 4.95
CA SER A 53 -4.97 -36.64 6.04
C SER A 53 -5.55 -35.96 7.27
N LEU A 54 -6.04 -36.73 8.24
CA LEU A 54 -6.46 -36.19 9.54
C LEU A 54 -5.25 -36.16 10.49
N ALA A 55 -5.07 -35.03 11.15
CA ALA A 55 -4.08 -34.85 12.22
C ALA A 55 -4.80 -34.86 13.57
N PRO A 56 -4.54 -35.82 14.46
CA PRO A 56 -5.17 -35.83 15.80
C PRO A 56 -4.87 -34.54 16.57
N ARG A 57 -5.88 -34.03 17.28
CA ARG A 57 -5.78 -32.90 18.23
C ARG A 57 -6.57 -33.19 19.50
N ASP A 58 -6.27 -32.46 20.57
CA ASP A 58 -7.07 -32.53 21.80
C ASP A 58 -8.51 -32.09 21.48
N GLY A 59 -9.45 -33.04 21.62
CA GLY A 59 -10.87 -32.82 21.37
C GLY A 59 -11.37 -33.07 19.94
N GLY A 60 -10.50 -33.51 18.98
CA GLY A 60 -10.93 -33.75 17.60
C GLY A 60 -9.80 -34.07 16.64
N ALA A 61 -9.88 -33.56 15.42
CA ALA A 61 -8.83 -33.67 14.41
C ALA A 61 -8.81 -32.39 13.55
N ALA A 62 -7.68 -32.07 13.00
CA ALA A 62 -7.54 -31.04 11.95
C ALA A 62 -7.33 -31.71 10.59
N LEU A 63 -7.73 -31.04 9.53
CA LEU A 63 -7.43 -31.50 8.17
C LEU A 63 -6.01 -31.04 7.80
N ARG A 64 -5.09 -32.00 7.67
CA ARG A 64 -3.72 -31.75 7.25
C ARG A 64 -3.64 -31.77 5.74
N VAL A 65 -3.00 -30.74 5.17
CA VAL A 65 -2.82 -30.56 3.71
C VAL A 65 -1.34 -30.48 3.40
N ALA A 66 -0.83 -31.42 2.61
CA ALA A 66 0.52 -31.42 2.07
C ALA A 66 0.45 -31.02 0.59
N THR A 67 0.98 -29.84 0.22
CA THR A 67 0.91 -29.33 -1.15
C THR A 67 2.16 -29.72 -1.94
N GLY A 68 1.95 -30.04 -3.24
CA GLY A 68 3.01 -30.09 -4.23
C GLY A 68 3.45 -28.69 -4.67
N ARG A 69 4.18 -28.65 -5.81
CA ARG A 69 4.69 -27.41 -6.43
C ARG A 69 4.53 -27.38 -7.95
N LYS A 70 3.78 -28.34 -8.51
CA LYS A 70 3.55 -28.46 -9.96
C LYS A 70 2.40 -27.59 -10.43
N ALA A 71 1.33 -27.53 -9.64
CA ALA A 71 0.18 -26.67 -9.94
C ALA A 71 0.49 -25.21 -9.52
N THR A 72 -0.15 -24.27 -10.22
CA THR A 72 -0.07 -22.83 -9.87
C THR A 72 -0.71 -22.56 -8.52
N TRP A 73 -1.73 -23.30 -8.14
CA TRP A 73 -2.49 -23.16 -6.88
C TRP A 73 -2.76 -24.54 -6.27
N PRO A 74 -1.72 -25.21 -5.73
CA PRO A 74 -1.91 -26.51 -5.09
C PRO A 74 -2.68 -26.34 -3.77
N GLY A 75 -3.68 -27.21 -3.55
CA GLY A 75 -4.54 -27.12 -2.36
C GLY A 75 -5.78 -28.00 -2.46
N ILE A 76 -6.81 -27.60 -1.74
CA ILE A 76 -8.05 -28.36 -1.58
C ILE A 76 -9.27 -27.53 -1.93
N THR A 77 -10.37 -28.22 -2.28
CA THR A 77 -11.70 -27.65 -2.43
C THR A 77 -12.70 -28.41 -1.55
N LEU A 78 -13.41 -27.66 -0.73
CA LEU A 78 -14.48 -28.12 0.14
C LEU A 78 -15.81 -27.61 -0.44
N ARG A 79 -16.74 -28.52 -0.74
CA ARG A 79 -18.05 -28.18 -1.32
C ARG A 79 -19.13 -28.19 -0.25
N ALA A 80 -20.12 -27.31 -0.39
CA ALA A 80 -21.27 -27.30 0.50
C ALA A 80 -22.02 -28.65 0.41
N PRO A 81 -22.25 -29.33 1.54
CA PRO A 81 -22.89 -30.66 1.56
C PRO A 81 -24.29 -30.68 0.90
N GLU A 82 -25.05 -29.60 1.07
CA GLU A 82 -26.40 -29.44 0.52
C GLU A 82 -26.46 -28.56 -0.73
N GLY A 83 -25.34 -28.47 -1.48
CA GLY A 83 -25.23 -27.70 -2.70
C GLY A 83 -24.77 -26.27 -2.49
N HIS A 84 -25.21 -25.57 -1.44
CA HIS A 84 -24.75 -24.24 -1.09
C HIS A 84 -24.99 -23.93 0.39
N TRP A 85 -24.19 -22.98 0.91
CA TRP A 85 -24.45 -22.32 2.19
C TRP A 85 -25.11 -20.96 1.95
N ASP A 86 -26.13 -20.67 2.73
CA ASP A 86 -26.62 -19.30 2.91
C ASP A 86 -25.78 -18.60 3.98
N LEU A 87 -24.94 -17.66 3.53
CA LEU A 87 -24.07 -16.81 4.36
C LEU A 87 -24.49 -15.34 4.31
N ALA A 88 -25.72 -15.03 3.88
CA ALA A 88 -26.18 -13.64 3.68
C ALA A 88 -26.08 -12.79 4.97
N ARG A 89 -26.23 -13.41 6.14
CA ARG A 89 -26.18 -12.71 7.44
C ARG A 89 -24.78 -12.58 8.09
N PHE A 90 -23.76 -13.18 7.47
CA PHE A 90 -22.39 -13.20 8.02
C PHE A 90 -21.49 -12.23 7.26
N ASP A 91 -20.46 -11.68 7.94
CA ASP A 91 -19.49 -10.77 7.35
C ASP A 91 -18.33 -11.48 6.67
N HIS A 92 -17.93 -12.62 7.21
CA HIS A 92 -16.72 -13.31 6.75
C HIS A 92 -16.85 -14.83 6.90
N VAL A 93 -15.96 -15.54 6.20
CA VAL A 93 -15.60 -16.94 6.49
C VAL A 93 -14.25 -16.92 7.18
N ALA A 94 -14.11 -17.70 8.24
CA ALA A 94 -12.87 -17.87 9.00
C ALA A 94 -12.44 -19.34 8.96
N VAL A 95 -11.12 -19.55 8.96
CA VAL A 95 -10.49 -20.87 9.07
C VAL A 95 -9.24 -20.74 9.92
N ASP A 96 -9.07 -21.61 10.91
CA ASP A 96 -7.86 -21.65 11.69
C ASP A 96 -6.81 -22.47 10.95
N VAL A 97 -5.68 -21.83 10.66
CA VAL A 97 -4.57 -22.42 9.91
C VAL A 97 -3.37 -22.55 10.83
N ARG A 98 -2.86 -23.75 10.99
CA ARG A 98 -1.62 -24.06 11.72
C ARG A 98 -0.53 -24.47 10.74
N ASN A 99 0.68 -24.03 10.98
CA ASN A 99 1.86 -24.43 10.23
C ASN A 99 2.73 -25.38 11.06
N PRO A 100 2.63 -26.71 10.89
CA PRO A 100 3.51 -27.68 11.55
C PRO A 100 4.85 -27.85 10.83
N GLY A 101 5.07 -27.17 9.71
CA GLY A 101 6.30 -27.22 8.92
C GLY A 101 7.44 -26.43 9.55
N THR A 102 8.58 -26.38 8.85
CA THR A 102 9.80 -25.71 9.30
C THR A 102 10.04 -24.34 8.65
N ARG A 103 9.14 -23.91 7.76
CA ARG A 103 9.20 -22.62 7.04
C ARG A 103 7.84 -21.98 7.00
N GLY A 104 7.81 -20.65 7.00
CA GLY A 104 6.56 -19.90 6.86
C GLY A 104 5.81 -20.25 5.57
N VAL A 105 4.49 -20.30 5.64
CA VAL A 105 3.61 -20.58 4.50
C VAL A 105 2.54 -19.47 4.39
N GLU A 106 2.29 -19.00 3.17
CA GLU A 106 1.16 -18.11 2.88
C GLU A 106 0.00 -18.96 2.35
N VAL A 107 -1.03 -19.10 3.18
CA VAL A 107 -2.23 -19.87 2.86
C VAL A 107 -3.35 -18.92 2.47
N PHE A 108 -4.04 -19.23 1.38
CA PHE A 108 -5.19 -18.50 0.88
C PHE A 108 -6.47 -19.30 1.12
N CYS A 109 -7.53 -18.59 1.51
CA CYS A 109 -8.89 -19.13 1.46
C CYS A 109 -9.70 -18.32 0.44
N ARG A 110 -10.48 -19.01 -0.39
CA ARG A 110 -11.31 -18.46 -1.44
C ARG A 110 -12.74 -18.92 -1.27
N ILE A 111 -13.68 -18.01 -1.38
CA ILE A 111 -15.13 -18.23 -1.29
C ILE A 111 -15.70 -18.11 -2.70
N ASP A 112 -16.43 -19.11 -3.17
CA ASP A 112 -17.04 -19.12 -4.49
C ASP A 112 -18.58 -19.15 -4.42
N SER A 113 -19.20 -18.51 -5.41
CA SER A 113 -20.63 -18.67 -5.75
C SER A 113 -20.81 -18.78 -7.26
N VAL A 114 -21.90 -19.40 -7.70
CA VAL A 114 -22.23 -19.50 -9.12
C VAL A 114 -23.47 -18.68 -9.43
N ASP A 115 -23.34 -17.79 -10.43
CA ASP A 115 -24.44 -16.99 -10.93
C ASP A 115 -25.48 -17.84 -11.67
N PRO A 116 -26.73 -17.33 -11.85
CA PRO A 116 -27.75 -18.02 -12.65
C PRO A 116 -27.33 -18.32 -14.09
N ASP A 117 -26.42 -17.56 -14.66
CA ASP A 117 -25.85 -17.76 -16.00
C ASP A 117 -24.69 -18.75 -16.04
N GLY A 118 -24.38 -19.40 -14.91
CA GLY A 118 -23.27 -20.33 -14.75
C GLY A 118 -21.90 -19.69 -14.50
N THR A 119 -21.81 -18.37 -14.48
CA THR A 119 -20.54 -17.67 -14.21
C THR A 119 -20.13 -17.86 -12.76
N ARG A 120 -18.91 -18.39 -12.52
CA ARG A 120 -18.33 -18.51 -11.19
C ARG A 120 -17.73 -17.20 -10.74
N ARG A 121 -18.16 -16.75 -9.56
CA ARG A 121 -17.62 -15.56 -8.88
C ARG A 121 -16.90 -15.99 -7.62
N TYR A 122 -15.86 -15.23 -7.26
CA TYR A 122 -15.10 -15.55 -6.06
C TYR A 122 -14.49 -14.33 -5.41
N HIS A 123 -14.17 -14.50 -4.14
CA HIS A 123 -13.30 -13.57 -3.38
C HIS A 123 -12.35 -14.40 -2.52
N GLN A 124 -11.10 -13.89 -2.34
CA GLN A 124 -10.08 -14.60 -1.59
C GLN A 124 -9.25 -13.64 -0.75
N GLN A 125 -8.76 -14.14 0.36
CA GLN A 125 -7.73 -13.51 1.19
C GLN A 125 -6.70 -14.55 1.61
N GLY A 126 -5.50 -14.10 1.96
CA GLY A 126 -4.41 -14.96 2.44
C GLY A 126 -3.89 -14.49 3.78
N ALA A 127 -3.30 -15.42 4.52
CA ALA A 127 -2.54 -15.15 5.72
C ALA A 127 -1.23 -15.93 5.69
N ARG A 128 -0.17 -15.30 6.17
CA ARG A 128 1.10 -15.97 6.40
C ARG A 128 1.12 -16.57 7.79
N VAL A 129 1.55 -17.84 7.88
CA VAL A 129 1.63 -18.61 9.13
C VAL A 129 3.06 -19.09 9.30
N GLU A 130 3.73 -18.66 10.36
CA GLU A 130 5.11 -19.06 10.65
C GLU A 130 5.19 -20.47 11.26
N PRO A 131 6.36 -21.11 11.23
CA PRO A 131 6.53 -22.45 11.81
C PRO A 131 6.05 -22.55 13.26
N GLY A 132 5.17 -23.49 13.52
CA GLY A 132 4.59 -23.73 14.86
C GLY A 132 3.42 -22.81 15.23
N GLU A 133 3.15 -21.76 14.46
CA GLU A 133 2.05 -20.81 14.72
C GLU A 133 0.70 -21.36 14.24
N THR A 134 -0.35 -20.85 14.86
CA THR A 134 -1.75 -20.95 14.40
C THR A 134 -2.31 -19.56 14.21
N THR A 135 -2.95 -19.32 13.07
CA THR A 135 -3.54 -18.03 12.71
C THR A 135 -4.95 -18.23 12.18
N THR A 136 -5.89 -17.41 12.58
CA THR A 136 -7.22 -17.39 11.97
C THR A 136 -7.20 -16.57 10.69
N LEU A 137 -7.30 -17.25 9.55
CA LEU A 137 -7.45 -16.61 8.23
C LEU A 137 -8.92 -16.24 8.04
N ARG A 138 -9.22 -14.95 7.90
CA ARG A 138 -10.55 -14.41 7.64
C ARG A 138 -10.68 -13.93 6.20
N VAL A 139 -11.76 -14.32 5.53
CA VAL A 139 -12.11 -13.89 4.19
C VAL A 139 -13.42 -13.11 4.25
N THR A 140 -13.37 -11.81 4.04
CA THR A 140 -14.57 -10.96 4.02
C THR A 140 -15.50 -11.37 2.88
N ILE A 141 -16.79 -11.46 3.14
CA ILE A 141 -17.80 -11.76 2.11
C ILE A 141 -18.06 -10.50 1.29
N ARG A 142 -17.37 -10.36 0.16
CA ARG A 142 -17.51 -9.22 -0.74
C ARG A 142 -18.75 -9.38 -1.61
N ARG A 143 -19.80 -8.62 -1.31
CA ARG A 143 -21.11 -8.67 -1.97
C ARG A 143 -21.13 -7.82 -3.23
N ARG A 144 -22.12 -8.10 -4.11
CA ARG A 144 -22.38 -7.28 -5.29
C ARG A 144 -23.17 -6.04 -4.96
N LEU A 145 -22.90 -4.98 -5.74
CA LEU A 145 -23.81 -3.86 -5.85
C LEU A 145 -25.19 -4.32 -6.35
N PRO A 146 -26.28 -3.71 -5.84
CA PRO A 146 -27.61 -3.88 -6.44
C PRO A 146 -27.58 -3.49 -7.93
N ALA A 147 -28.24 -4.30 -8.77
CA ALA A 147 -28.22 -4.09 -10.23
C ALA A 147 -28.72 -2.71 -10.67
N HIS A 148 -29.72 -2.18 -9.99
CA HIS A 148 -30.29 -0.84 -10.29
C HIS A 148 -29.35 0.32 -9.96
N LEU A 149 -28.29 0.12 -9.10
CA LEU A 149 -27.25 1.09 -8.80
C LEU A 149 -25.97 0.83 -9.58
N ALA A 150 -25.71 -0.41 -10.00
CA ALA A 150 -24.46 -0.80 -10.63
C ALA A 150 -24.15 0.00 -11.91
N ASP A 151 -25.16 0.29 -12.72
CA ASP A 151 -25.00 1.09 -13.95
C ASP A 151 -24.92 2.60 -13.70
N LYS A 152 -25.29 3.05 -12.52
CA LYS A 152 -25.24 4.46 -12.12
C LYS A 152 -23.94 4.85 -11.42
N LEU A 153 -23.22 3.88 -10.87
CA LEU A 153 -21.95 4.08 -10.17
C LEU A 153 -20.78 3.65 -11.05
N PHE A 154 -19.82 4.55 -11.26
CA PHE A 154 -18.67 4.34 -12.14
C PHE A 154 -17.44 5.14 -11.71
N GLY A 155 -16.27 4.80 -12.23
CA GLY A 155 -15.04 5.55 -12.01
C GLY A 155 -14.51 5.49 -10.58
N MET A 156 -14.84 4.43 -9.84
CA MET A 156 -14.35 4.12 -8.49
C MET A 156 -13.84 2.69 -8.45
N ARG A 157 -12.89 2.39 -7.58
CA ARG A 157 -12.43 1.01 -7.30
C ARG A 157 -13.28 0.33 -6.24
N GLY A 158 -13.67 1.06 -5.20
CA GLY A 158 -14.60 0.62 -4.17
C GLY A 158 -15.95 1.28 -4.33
N TYR A 159 -16.98 0.58 -3.90
CA TYR A 159 -18.37 1.03 -3.94
C TYR A 159 -18.97 0.99 -2.55
N PRO A 160 -20.10 1.70 -2.30
CA PRO A 160 -20.71 1.76 -0.98
C PRO A 160 -20.77 0.39 -0.27
N GLY A 161 -20.43 0.36 1.01
CA GLY A 161 -20.38 -0.86 1.80
C GLY A 161 -19.29 -1.85 1.43
N GLY A 162 -18.26 -1.43 0.68
CA GLY A 162 -17.20 -2.34 0.21
C GLY A 162 -17.66 -3.31 -0.86
N MET A 163 -18.83 -3.10 -1.45
CA MET A 163 -19.40 -3.97 -2.47
C MET A 163 -18.59 -3.92 -3.77
N ALA A 164 -18.76 -4.91 -4.62
CA ALA A 164 -18.13 -4.98 -5.93
C ALA A 164 -19.14 -4.75 -7.05
N LYS A 165 -18.75 -3.98 -8.06
CA LYS A 165 -19.48 -3.88 -9.32
C LYS A 165 -19.28 -5.15 -10.14
N ASP A 166 -18.02 -5.55 -10.26
CA ASP A 166 -17.60 -6.78 -10.92
C ASP A 166 -16.92 -7.71 -9.90
N GLY A 167 -17.24 -9.00 -9.91
CA GLY A 167 -16.55 -9.99 -9.08
C GLY A 167 -17.04 -10.14 -7.63
N GLY A 168 -18.12 -9.51 -7.21
CA GLY A 168 -18.78 -9.81 -5.93
C GLY A 168 -19.52 -11.14 -5.96
N ILE A 169 -19.62 -11.82 -4.80
CA ILE A 169 -20.30 -13.11 -4.68
C ILE A 169 -21.77 -12.95 -4.26
N ASP A 170 -22.59 -13.93 -4.57
CA ASP A 170 -23.91 -14.11 -3.97
C ASP A 170 -23.74 -14.84 -2.64
N ALA A 171 -23.81 -14.08 -1.53
CA ALA A 171 -23.61 -14.62 -0.19
C ALA A 171 -24.68 -15.64 0.23
N ALA A 172 -25.86 -15.64 -0.39
CA ALA A 172 -26.90 -16.64 -0.12
C ALA A 172 -26.64 -17.97 -0.85
N LYS A 173 -25.69 -18.03 -1.77
CA LYS A 173 -25.42 -19.17 -2.63
C LYS A 173 -23.94 -19.53 -2.75
N VAL A 174 -23.23 -19.53 -1.62
CA VAL A 174 -21.83 -19.98 -1.57
C VAL A 174 -21.78 -21.50 -1.74
N ASP A 175 -21.14 -21.99 -2.80
CA ASP A 175 -21.15 -23.41 -3.15
C ASP A 175 -19.85 -24.14 -2.80
N GLN A 176 -18.72 -23.43 -2.70
CA GLN A 176 -17.45 -24.04 -2.33
C GLN A 176 -16.47 -23.06 -1.70
N LEU A 177 -15.53 -23.62 -0.97
CA LEU A 177 -14.37 -22.96 -0.38
C LEU A 177 -13.10 -23.65 -0.87
N LEU A 178 -12.09 -22.87 -1.23
CA LEU A 178 -10.78 -23.38 -1.62
C LEU A 178 -9.74 -22.93 -0.61
N VAL A 179 -8.88 -23.85 -0.16
CA VAL A 179 -7.73 -23.51 0.68
C VAL A 179 -6.48 -23.98 -0.02
N PHE A 180 -5.56 -23.06 -0.34
CA PHE A 180 -4.44 -23.32 -1.23
C PHE A 180 -3.23 -22.43 -0.97
N VAL A 181 -2.09 -22.79 -1.60
CA VAL A 181 -0.87 -21.97 -1.66
C VAL A 181 -0.71 -21.45 -3.10
N SER A 182 -0.22 -20.23 -3.27
CA SER A 182 -0.06 -19.61 -4.60
C SER A 182 1.36 -19.70 -5.10
N ARG A 183 1.56 -20.31 -6.28
CA ARG A 183 2.85 -20.40 -7.00
C ARG A 183 4.03 -20.79 -6.09
N PRO A 184 3.93 -21.89 -5.35
CA PRO A 184 4.93 -22.25 -4.39
C PRO A 184 6.23 -22.67 -5.08
N SER A 185 7.37 -22.22 -4.55
CA SER A 185 8.70 -22.68 -4.99
C SER A 185 9.12 -23.99 -4.34
N GLN A 186 8.41 -24.45 -3.32
CA GLN A 186 8.65 -25.66 -2.54
C GLN A 186 7.34 -26.29 -2.08
N GLU A 187 7.38 -27.51 -1.58
CA GLU A 187 6.25 -28.18 -0.94
C GLU A 187 5.98 -27.54 0.43
N HIS A 188 4.70 -27.48 0.82
CA HIS A 188 4.28 -26.93 2.09
C HIS A 188 3.36 -27.90 2.82
N LEU A 189 3.37 -27.82 4.15
CA LEU A 189 2.50 -28.56 5.04
C LEU A 189 1.77 -27.57 5.94
N PHE A 190 0.44 -27.62 5.94
CA PHE A 190 -0.37 -26.87 6.89
C PHE A 190 -1.57 -27.69 7.35
N GLU A 191 -2.17 -27.31 8.45
CA GLU A 191 -3.37 -27.91 9.02
C GLU A 191 -4.45 -26.86 9.11
N ILE A 192 -5.69 -27.21 8.75
CA ILE A 192 -6.85 -26.34 8.90
C ILE A 192 -7.87 -26.96 9.84
N ASP A 193 -8.55 -26.09 10.58
CA ASP A 193 -9.58 -26.46 11.52
C ASP A 193 -10.62 -25.35 11.66
N ASP A 194 -11.74 -25.63 12.31
CA ASP A 194 -12.75 -24.64 12.71
C ASP A 194 -13.17 -23.71 11.56
N LEU A 195 -13.56 -24.33 10.42
CA LEU A 195 -14.03 -23.60 9.26
C LEU A 195 -15.46 -23.10 9.48
N ARG A 196 -15.63 -21.81 9.63
CA ARG A 196 -16.89 -21.18 10.06
C ARG A 196 -17.20 -19.89 9.31
N ALA A 197 -18.48 -19.53 9.23
CA ALA A 197 -18.91 -18.18 8.91
C ALA A 197 -19.17 -17.42 10.20
N GLY A 198 -18.73 -16.15 10.26
CA GLY A 198 -18.83 -15.34 11.46
C GLY A 198 -19.08 -13.87 11.19
N GLY A 199 -19.26 -13.12 12.29
CA GLY A 199 -19.64 -11.73 12.23
C GLY A 199 -21.13 -11.54 11.89
N SER A 200 -21.59 -10.29 11.90
CA SER A 200 -22.97 -9.96 11.58
C SER A 200 -23.02 -8.95 10.43
N HIS A 201 -23.74 -9.30 9.38
CA HIS A 201 -23.98 -8.41 8.25
C HIS A 201 -25.40 -7.86 8.30
N GLU A 202 -25.50 -6.60 8.64
CA GLU A 202 -26.75 -5.85 8.46
C GLU A 202 -26.85 -5.35 7.02
N VAL A 203 -27.98 -5.62 6.38
CA VAL A 203 -28.24 -5.12 5.03
C VAL A 203 -28.50 -3.60 5.13
N PRO A 204 -27.62 -2.74 4.57
CA PRO A 204 -27.83 -1.31 4.69
C PRO A 204 -29.13 -0.87 4.01
N ALA A 205 -29.87 0.06 4.63
CA ALA A 205 -31.14 0.56 4.10
C ALA A 205 -31.03 1.10 2.67
N TRP A 206 -29.92 1.79 2.34
CA TRP A 206 -29.69 2.34 1.01
C TRP A 206 -29.65 1.27 -0.11
N ARG A 207 -29.44 0.01 0.23
CA ARG A 207 -29.39 -1.07 -0.77
C ARG A 207 -30.74 -1.31 -1.47
N SER A 208 -31.82 -0.96 -0.84
CA SER A 208 -33.19 -1.06 -1.39
C SER A 208 -33.71 0.27 -1.94
N MET A 209 -32.97 1.38 -1.82
CA MET A 209 -33.34 2.67 -2.37
C MET A 209 -33.27 2.64 -3.90
N ASP A 210 -34.24 3.23 -4.57
CA ASP A 210 -34.13 3.51 -6.00
C ASP A 210 -33.05 4.59 -6.26
N ALA A 211 -32.71 4.79 -7.54
CA ALA A 211 -31.67 5.74 -7.90
C ALA A 211 -32.03 7.19 -7.54
N GLU A 212 -33.30 7.58 -7.55
CA GLU A 212 -33.73 8.93 -7.23
C GLU A 212 -33.56 9.24 -5.75
N THR A 213 -33.84 8.29 -4.88
CA THR A 213 -33.65 8.40 -3.42
C THR A 213 -32.20 8.16 -2.98
N PHE A 214 -31.42 7.35 -3.73
CA PHE A 214 -30.03 7.10 -3.43
C PHE A 214 -29.12 8.30 -3.73
N PHE A 215 -29.41 9.06 -4.77
CA PHE A 215 -28.66 10.28 -5.09
C PHE A 215 -29.39 11.54 -4.58
N PRO A 216 -28.62 12.52 -4.03
CA PRO A 216 -27.16 12.55 -3.87
C PRO A 216 -26.68 11.58 -2.80
N MET A 217 -25.45 11.03 -2.98
CA MET A 217 -24.86 10.09 -2.04
C MET A 217 -23.68 10.66 -1.24
N ILE A 218 -23.18 11.82 -1.60
CA ILE A 218 -22.05 12.52 -0.96
C ILE A 218 -22.50 13.86 -0.42
N ASP A 219 -22.21 14.13 0.84
CA ASP A 219 -22.54 15.38 1.51
C ASP A 219 -21.59 16.53 1.13
N THR A 220 -21.84 17.71 1.70
CA THR A 220 -21.05 18.93 1.48
C THR A 220 -19.60 18.79 1.95
N PHE A 221 -19.29 17.83 2.84
CA PHE A 221 -17.95 17.55 3.37
C PHE A 221 -17.19 16.47 2.58
N GLY A 222 -17.84 15.83 1.61
CA GLY A 222 -17.25 14.75 0.83
C GLY A 222 -17.43 13.35 1.45
N GLN A 223 -18.34 13.20 2.40
CA GLN A 223 -18.63 11.98 3.12
C GLN A 223 -19.87 11.27 2.55
N PHE A 224 -19.95 9.94 2.74
CA PHE A 224 -21.11 9.15 2.34
C PHE A 224 -22.32 9.46 3.23
N ILE A 225 -23.44 9.82 2.61
CA ILE A 225 -24.66 10.25 3.31
C ILE A 225 -25.34 9.09 4.02
N HIS A 226 -25.43 7.92 3.37
CA HIS A 226 -26.28 6.80 3.80
C HIS A 226 -25.60 5.85 4.81
N LYS A 227 -24.62 6.34 5.57
CA LYS A 227 -23.99 5.59 6.66
C LYS A 227 -23.53 6.58 7.73
N ASP A 228 -23.73 6.21 8.98
CA ASP A 228 -23.17 6.91 10.13
C ASP A 228 -22.00 6.16 10.71
N TRP A 229 -21.08 6.88 11.35
CA TRP A 229 -19.93 6.34 12.06
C TRP A 229 -19.45 7.28 13.16
N PRO A 230 -18.75 6.76 14.19
CA PRO A 230 -18.17 7.60 15.23
C PRO A 230 -17.21 8.64 14.65
N GLY A 231 -17.53 9.93 14.85
CA GLY A 231 -16.72 11.05 14.39
C GLY A 231 -17.02 11.51 12.95
N LYS A 232 -18.13 11.11 12.33
CA LYS A 232 -18.63 11.74 11.10
C LYS A 232 -18.80 13.24 11.31
N THR A 233 -18.45 14.05 10.33
CA THR A 233 -18.67 15.51 10.39
C THR A 233 -20.09 15.82 9.94
N GLU A 234 -20.86 16.47 10.79
CA GLU A 234 -22.26 16.82 10.50
C GLU A 234 -22.44 18.32 10.25
N SER A 235 -21.52 19.14 10.79
CA SER A 235 -21.61 20.59 10.72
C SER A 235 -20.22 21.26 10.62
N VAL A 236 -20.20 22.56 10.32
CA VAL A 236 -18.98 23.38 10.36
C VAL A 236 -18.52 23.58 11.82
N GLU A 237 -19.45 23.61 12.73
CA GLU A 237 -19.21 23.70 14.18
C GLU A 237 -18.38 22.49 14.66
N ASP A 238 -18.69 21.29 14.19
CA ASP A 238 -17.87 20.08 14.50
C ASP A 238 -16.43 20.26 14.06
N LEU A 239 -16.21 20.87 12.88
CA LEU A 239 -14.85 21.14 12.41
C LEU A 239 -14.12 22.10 13.35
N HIS A 240 -14.80 23.14 13.83
CA HIS A 240 -14.21 24.12 14.76
C HIS A 240 -13.91 23.50 16.13
N GLU A 241 -14.80 22.68 16.69
CA GLU A 241 -14.57 21.97 17.95
C GLU A 241 -13.35 21.05 17.87
N ARG A 242 -13.15 20.40 16.71
CA ARG A 242 -12.00 19.51 16.47
C ARG A 242 -10.68 20.26 16.39
N VAL A 243 -10.66 21.54 15.96
CA VAL A 243 -9.44 22.38 16.00
C VAL A 243 -8.95 22.52 17.43
N GLU A 244 -9.84 22.84 18.36
CA GLU A 244 -9.46 23.00 19.78
C GLU A 244 -9.09 21.67 20.44
N ALA A 245 -9.85 20.62 20.13
CA ALA A 245 -9.57 19.28 20.66
C ALA A 245 -8.19 18.78 20.19
N GLU A 246 -7.87 18.95 18.92
CA GLU A 246 -6.56 18.59 18.38
C GLU A 246 -5.43 19.45 18.94
N ALA A 247 -5.66 20.76 19.12
CA ALA A 247 -4.66 21.63 19.73
C ALA A 247 -4.28 21.18 21.15
N ARG A 248 -5.26 20.74 21.95
CA ARG A 248 -5.04 20.14 23.29
C ARG A 248 -4.30 18.81 23.20
N ASP A 249 -4.67 17.94 22.27
CA ASP A 249 -4.01 16.64 22.06
C ASP A 249 -2.54 16.81 21.68
N LEU A 250 -2.25 17.71 20.73
CA LEU A 250 -0.88 17.99 20.30
C LEU A 250 -0.04 18.66 21.40
N ALA A 251 -0.65 19.45 22.28
CA ALA A 251 0.04 20.03 23.44
C ALA A 251 0.37 18.96 24.49
N ALA A 252 -0.53 18.00 24.72
CA ALA A 252 -0.31 16.87 25.60
C ALA A 252 0.72 15.85 25.05
N HIS A 253 0.93 15.83 23.75
CA HIS A 253 1.83 14.89 23.07
C HIS A 253 2.81 15.65 22.16
N PRO A 254 3.84 16.31 22.71
CA PRO A 254 4.78 17.12 21.91
C PRO A 254 5.71 16.31 21.02
N GLY A 255 5.65 14.99 21.10
CA GLY A 255 6.49 14.03 20.38
C GLY A 255 7.63 13.46 21.23
N PRO A 256 8.41 12.52 20.70
CA PRO A 256 9.49 11.86 21.42
C PRO A 256 10.57 12.84 21.90
N GLY A 257 10.93 12.79 23.18
CA GLY A 257 11.91 13.68 23.79
C GLY A 257 13.36 13.41 23.39
N GLY A 258 13.68 12.14 23.09
CA GLY A 258 15.05 11.72 22.72
C GLY A 258 15.43 11.95 21.24
N TRP A 259 14.77 12.90 20.55
CA TRP A 259 15.05 13.24 19.16
C TRP A 259 15.73 14.60 19.01
N ASN A 260 16.74 14.69 18.15
CA ASN A 260 17.30 15.98 17.75
C ASN A 260 16.35 16.74 16.79
N ARG A 261 16.80 17.87 16.26
CA ARG A 261 15.98 18.69 15.34
C ARG A 261 15.57 17.97 14.07
N TYR A 262 16.41 17.08 13.52
CA TYR A 262 16.09 16.29 12.33
C TYR A 262 15.17 15.09 12.62
N GLY A 263 14.96 14.74 13.88
CA GLY A 263 14.25 13.54 14.31
C GLY A 263 15.15 12.31 14.48
N GLY A 264 16.50 12.50 14.42
CA GLY A 264 17.48 11.48 14.75
C GLY A 264 17.59 11.23 16.24
N TRP A 265 18.16 10.10 16.64
CA TRP A 265 18.25 9.64 18.02
C TRP A 265 19.30 10.45 18.83
N ALA A 266 18.86 11.50 19.52
CA ALA A 266 19.75 12.38 20.28
C ALA A 266 20.46 11.68 21.43
N ASP A 267 19.79 10.73 22.10
CA ASP A 267 20.32 10.01 23.26
C ASP A 267 21.15 8.77 22.87
N GLY A 268 21.17 8.43 21.58
CA GLY A 268 21.88 7.27 21.04
C GLY A 268 23.32 7.56 20.64
N PRO A 269 23.98 6.58 20.00
CA PRO A 269 25.33 6.72 19.48
C PRO A 269 25.47 7.91 18.54
N ARG A 270 26.60 8.62 18.66
CA ARG A 270 26.96 9.70 17.76
C ARG A 270 28.09 9.25 16.83
N LEU A 271 27.80 9.33 15.53
CA LEU A 271 28.76 9.10 14.46
C LEU A 271 29.32 10.45 13.97
N GLU A 272 30.14 10.43 12.93
CA GLU A 272 30.64 11.66 12.32
C GLU A 272 29.48 12.50 11.76
N ALA A 273 29.50 13.81 12.06
CA ALA A 273 28.56 14.77 11.50
C ALA A 273 29.07 15.27 10.14
N THR A 274 28.37 14.98 9.06
CA THR A 274 28.76 15.37 7.70
C THR A 274 27.97 16.55 7.14
N GLY A 275 26.95 17.00 7.86
CA GLY A 275 26.04 18.04 7.39
C GLY A 275 24.99 17.55 6.38
N ARG A 276 25.00 16.25 6.04
CA ARG A 276 24.08 15.60 5.11
C ARG A 276 23.63 14.24 5.61
N PHE A 277 22.49 13.75 5.11
CA PHE A 277 22.06 12.38 5.35
C PHE A 277 22.95 11.38 4.59
N ARG A 278 23.28 10.27 5.23
CA ARG A 278 23.98 9.14 4.62
C ARG A 278 23.47 7.81 5.14
N ALA A 279 23.85 6.73 4.49
CA ALA A 279 23.56 5.37 4.94
C ALA A 279 24.86 4.73 5.47
N GLU A 280 24.80 4.09 6.64
CA GLU A 280 25.94 3.50 7.31
C GLU A 280 25.52 2.25 8.12
N LYS A 281 26.41 1.26 8.25
CA LYS A 281 26.15 0.12 9.14
C LYS A 281 26.59 0.44 10.57
N HIS A 282 25.68 0.19 11.51
CA HIS A 282 25.98 0.23 12.94
C HIS A 282 25.50 -1.04 13.63
N ARG A 283 26.37 -1.74 14.35
CA ARG A 283 26.08 -3.01 15.04
C ARG A 283 25.38 -4.05 14.13
N GLY A 284 25.87 -4.20 12.89
CA GLY A 284 25.39 -5.21 11.94
C GLY A 284 24.10 -4.85 11.20
N LYS A 285 23.45 -3.75 11.51
CA LYS A 285 22.25 -3.24 10.83
C LYS A 285 22.55 -2.00 10.00
N TRP A 286 21.88 -1.84 8.88
CA TRP A 286 21.91 -0.59 8.13
C TRP A 286 21.09 0.49 8.82
N TRP A 287 21.58 1.73 8.79
CA TRP A 287 20.94 2.93 9.31
C TRP A 287 21.06 4.06 8.30
N LEU A 288 20.15 5.01 8.37
CA LEU A 288 20.46 6.38 7.96
C LEU A 288 21.15 7.08 9.13
N VAL A 289 22.00 8.04 8.79
CA VAL A 289 22.65 8.94 9.73
C VAL A 289 22.30 10.35 9.32
N ASP A 290 21.82 11.16 10.24
CA ASP A 290 21.37 12.52 9.97
C ASP A 290 22.58 13.49 9.85
N PRO A 291 22.35 14.75 9.44
CA PRO A 291 23.41 15.75 9.28
C PRO A 291 24.25 16.02 10.54
N GLU A 292 23.71 15.78 11.73
CA GLU A 292 24.41 15.94 13.01
C GLU A 292 25.14 14.66 13.49
N GLY A 293 25.12 13.61 12.69
CA GLY A 293 25.77 12.35 13.00
C GLY A 293 24.95 11.44 13.92
N ARG A 294 23.63 11.64 14.02
CA ARG A 294 22.74 10.80 14.83
C ARG A 294 22.16 9.68 14.00
N LEU A 295 22.01 8.50 14.62
CA LEU A 295 21.29 7.40 13.99
C LEU A 295 19.87 7.82 13.68
N PHE A 296 19.40 7.53 12.48
CA PHE A 296 18.12 7.97 11.95
C PHE A 296 17.39 6.77 11.33
N TRP A 297 16.14 6.59 11.71
CA TRP A 297 15.18 5.70 11.06
C TRP A 297 14.14 6.56 10.35
N SER A 298 14.01 6.42 9.03
CA SER A 298 13.05 7.22 8.27
C SER A 298 11.63 6.72 8.49
N HIS A 299 10.92 7.31 9.45
CA HIS A 299 9.54 6.99 9.80
C HIS A 299 8.63 8.07 9.24
N GLY A 300 8.00 7.83 8.09
CA GLY A 300 7.38 8.88 7.31
C GLY A 300 5.97 8.61 6.81
N ALA A 301 5.35 9.67 6.27
CA ALA A 301 4.09 9.60 5.55
C ALA A 301 4.23 10.21 4.16
N ASP A 302 3.71 9.51 3.15
CA ASP A 302 3.54 9.99 1.78
C ASP A 302 2.35 10.96 1.69
N CYS A 303 2.36 11.79 0.65
CA CYS A 303 1.23 12.68 0.34
C CYS A 303 0.85 13.63 1.47
N VAL A 304 1.84 14.21 2.17
CA VAL A 304 1.59 15.31 3.11
C VAL A 304 1.21 16.55 2.28
N ARG A 305 -0.07 16.64 1.95
CA ARG A 305 -0.65 17.63 1.06
C ARG A 305 -2.14 17.81 1.33
N TRP A 306 -2.69 18.95 0.89
CA TRP A 306 -4.09 19.29 1.07
C TRP A 306 -5.03 18.83 -0.08
N THR A 307 -4.49 18.12 -1.07
CA THR A 307 -5.23 17.73 -2.28
C THR A 307 -5.67 16.27 -2.29
N THR A 308 -5.57 15.55 -1.18
CA THR A 308 -5.89 14.11 -1.11
C THR A 308 -7.35 13.79 -1.39
N GLY A 309 -8.28 14.69 -1.02
CA GLY A 309 -9.72 14.58 -1.28
C GLY A 309 -10.18 15.16 -2.62
N ALA A 310 -9.28 15.38 -3.59
CA ALA A 310 -9.67 15.84 -4.92
C ALA A 310 -10.25 14.70 -5.76
N THR A 311 -11.43 14.90 -6.35
CA THR A 311 -12.17 13.89 -7.11
C THR A 311 -12.72 14.47 -8.42
N PRO A 312 -12.75 13.70 -9.53
CA PRO A 312 -13.51 14.07 -10.71
C PRO A 312 -14.99 14.24 -10.40
N ILE A 313 -15.61 15.26 -10.99
CA ILE A 313 -17.05 15.51 -10.90
C ILE A 313 -17.75 15.49 -12.26
N THR A 314 -17.01 15.42 -13.35
CA THR A 314 -17.56 15.25 -14.71
C THR A 314 -18.41 13.99 -14.77
N ASP A 315 -19.60 14.09 -15.37
CA ASP A 315 -20.63 13.04 -15.53
C ASP A 315 -21.30 12.58 -14.23
N ARG A 316 -20.91 13.11 -13.06
CA ARG A 316 -21.42 12.65 -11.75
C ARG A 316 -21.72 13.78 -10.75
N LYS A 317 -22.01 15.02 -11.24
CA LYS A 317 -22.36 16.15 -10.36
C LYS A 317 -23.59 15.86 -9.50
N HIS A 318 -24.54 15.06 -9.99
CA HIS A 318 -25.73 14.63 -9.25
C HIS A 318 -25.44 13.68 -8.07
N TRP A 319 -24.21 13.21 -7.92
CA TRP A 319 -23.81 12.39 -6.76
C TRP A 319 -23.62 13.21 -5.49
N TYR A 320 -23.45 14.52 -5.64
CA TYR A 320 -23.08 15.43 -4.54
C TYR A 320 -24.28 16.29 -4.14
N ALA A 321 -24.56 16.35 -2.83
CA ALA A 321 -25.68 17.10 -2.29
C ALA A 321 -25.51 18.61 -2.53
N ASP A 322 -24.27 19.10 -2.43
CA ASP A 322 -23.97 20.51 -2.57
C ASP A 322 -22.56 20.71 -3.15
N LEU A 323 -22.52 21.16 -4.40
CA LEU A 323 -21.31 21.66 -5.03
C LEU A 323 -21.39 23.19 -5.09
N PRO A 324 -20.38 23.93 -4.57
CA PRO A 324 -20.47 25.37 -4.40
C PRO A 324 -20.65 26.12 -5.73
N GLY A 325 -21.54 27.12 -5.72
CA GLY A 325 -21.71 28.03 -6.85
C GLY A 325 -20.51 28.95 -7.08
N PRO A 326 -20.43 29.64 -8.23
CA PRO A 326 -19.23 30.41 -8.63
C PRO A 326 -18.89 31.58 -7.67
N ASP A 327 -19.88 32.11 -6.96
CA ASP A 327 -19.69 33.22 -6.00
C ASP A 327 -19.25 32.76 -4.61
N SER A 328 -19.22 31.47 -4.38
CA SER A 328 -18.76 30.90 -3.11
C SER A 328 -17.24 30.94 -3.00
N PRO A 329 -16.67 31.27 -1.82
CA PRO A 329 -15.23 31.12 -1.56
C PRO A 329 -14.73 29.69 -1.82
N LEU A 330 -15.60 28.70 -1.71
CA LEU A 330 -15.28 27.29 -1.97
C LEU A 330 -15.14 26.98 -3.47
N ALA A 331 -15.54 27.89 -4.37
CA ALA A 331 -15.33 27.74 -5.81
C ALA A 331 -13.83 27.66 -6.18
N ALA A 332 -12.94 28.19 -5.33
CA ALA A 332 -11.50 28.06 -5.49
C ALA A 332 -10.95 26.61 -5.48
N PHE A 333 -11.76 25.65 -5.02
CA PHE A 333 -11.40 24.23 -4.95
C PHE A 333 -11.87 23.41 -6.17
N TYR A 334 -12.50 24.04 -7.15
CA TYR A 334 -12.66 23.43 -8.46
C TYR A 334 -11.33 23.39 -9.21
N GLY A 335 -11.14 22.36 -10.00
CA GLY A 335 -9.94 22.18 -10.81
C GLY A 335 -10.23 21.36 -12.07
N ARG A 336 -9.16 21.03 -12.77
CA ARG A 336 -9.21 20.17 -13.97
C ARG A 336 -8.13 19.10 -13.88
N GLY A 337 -8.43 17.92 -14.38
CA GLY A 337 -7.51 16.80 -14.50
C GLY A 337 -7.62 16.11 -15.85
N ALA A 338 -6.56 15.39 -16.22
CA ALA A 338 -6.54 14.52 -17.38
C ALA A 338 -5.73 13.25 -17.10
N TRP A 339 -5.15 13.13 -15.88
CA TRP A 339 -4.38 11.96 -15.51
C TRP A 339 -5.29 10.83 -15.05
N ALA A 340 -5.38 9.81 -15.89
CA ALA A 340 -6.00 8.53 -15.57
C ALA A 340 -5.34 7.45 -16.42
N PRO A 341 -4.37 6.70 -15.88
CA PRO A 341 -3.68 5.65 -16.64
C PRO A 341 -4.60 4.49 -17.02
N HIS A 342 -5.71 4.35 -16.32
CA HIS A 342 -6.76 3.35 -16.55
C HIS A 342 -8.08 3.85 -15.96
N GLY A 343 -9.16 3.03 -16.14
CA GLY A 343 -10.48 3.31 -15.59
C GLY A 343 -11.34 4.25 -16.44
N TYR A 344 -12.43 4.74 -15.86
CA TYR A 344 -13.47 5.51 -16.58
C TYR A 344 -12.95 6.79 -17.24
N TYR A 345 -12.02 7.48 -16.58
CA TYR A 345 -11.48 8.75 -17.07
C TYR A 345 -10.23 8.62 -17.94
N GLN A 346 -9.79 7.40 -18.27
CA GLN A 346 -8.67 7.20 -19.19
C GLN A 346 -8.90 7.89 -20.52
N GLY A 347 -7.93 8.75 -20.91
CA GLY A 347 -8.01 9.51 -22.15
C GLY A 347 -9.01 10.68 -22.16
N LYS A 348 -9.64 11.00 -21.02
CA LYS A 348 -10.60 12.10 -20.87
C LYS A 348 -10.00 13.23 -20.03
N ALA A 349 -10.35 14.48 -20.40
CA ALA A 349 -10.23 15.61 -19.48
C ALA A 349 -11.48 15.69 -18.61
N TYR A 350 -11.32 16.07 -17.36
CA TYR A 350 -12.42 16.13 -16.40
C TYR A 350 -12.29 17.32 -15.44
N GLU A 351 -13.43 17.83 -14.96
CA GLU A 351 -13.48 18.75 -13.85
C GLU A 351 -13.31 18.01 -12.53
N THR A 352 -12.71 18.66 -11.54
CA THR A 352 -12.53 18.11 -10.19
C THR A 352 -13.07 19.07 -9.14
N PHE A 353 -13.40 18.52 -7.96
CA PHE A 353 -13.61 19.29 -6.75
C PHE A 353 -12.77 18.68 -5.62
N ASN A 354 -12.14 19.53 -4.81
CA ASN A 354 -11.26 19.11 -3.73
C ASN A 354 -11.93 19.32 -2.37
N PHE A 355 -12.51 18.26 -1.85
CA PHE A 355 -13.23 18.30 -0.57
C PHE A 355 -12.30 18.58 0.61
N THR A 356 -11.11 17.99 0.66
CA THR A 356 -10.15 18.25 1.76
C THR A 356 -9.77 19.73 1.81
N GLY A 357 -9.44 20.34 0.68
CA GLY A 357 -9.12 21.78 0.64
C GLY A 357 -10.29 22.65 1.07
N ALA A 358 -11.51 22.32 0.61
CA ALA A 358 -12.74 23.02 1.00
C ALA A 358 -13.01 22.91 2.52
N ASN A 359 -12.80 21.73 3.10
CA ASN A 359 -12.95 21.50 4.54
C ASN A 359 -11.88 22.22 5.36
N LEU A 360 -10.64 22.30 4.87
CA LEU A 360 -9.59 23.10 5.50
C LEU A 360 -9.96 24.59 5.55
N LEU A 361 -10.53 25.13 4.47
CA LEU A 361 -11.03 26.51 4.47
C LEU A 361 -12.18 26.71 5.49
N ARG A 362 -13.16 25.77 5.54
CA ARG A 362 -14.22 25.80 6.55
C ARG A 362 -13.66 25.72 7.97
N LYS A 363 -12.67 24.86 8.19
CA LYS A 363 -12.09 24.56 9.51
C LYS A 363 -11.19 25.68 10.03
N TYR A 364 -10.38 26.31 9.17
CA TYR A 364 -9.33 27.26 9.58
C TYR A 364 -9.52 28.68 9.07
N GLY A 365 -10.52 28.95 8.21
CA GLY A 365 -10.75 30.23 7.58
C GLY A 365 -9.69 30.59 6.52
N PRO A 366 -9.57 31.88 6.12
CA PRO A 366 -8.73 32.32 5.00
C PRO A 366 -7.25 31.94 5.11
N GLU A 367 -6.72 31.86 6.31
CA GLU A 367 -5.30 31.53 6.59
C GLU A 367 -5.02 30.01 6.59
N TRP A 368 -5.96 29.19 6.13
CA TRP A 368 -5.91 27.73 6.23
C TRP A 368 -4.62 27.10 5.67
N ARG A 369 -4.06 27.63 4.57
CA ARG A 369 -2.85 27.04 3.96
C ARG A 369 -1.66 27.09 4.90
N GLY A 370 -1.38 28.27 5.45
CA GLY A 370 -0.28 28.44 6.40
C GLY A 370 -0.50 27.62 7.67
N ARG A 371 -1.73 27.62 8.20
CA ARG A 371 -2.09 26.81 9.38
C ARG A 371 -1.96 25.30 9.11
N PHE A 372 -2.41 24.81 7.98
CA PHE A 372 -2.28 23.42 7.61
C PHE A 372 -0.79 23.02 7.48
N ALA A 373 0.02 23.81 6.79
CA ALA A 373 1.45 23.54 6.64
C ALA A 373 2.16 23.43 8.00
N GLU A 374 1.94 24.40 8.90
CA GLU A 374 2.46 24.37 10.27
C GLU A 374 1.98 23.15 11.05
N LEU A 375 0.70 22.82 10.91
CA LEU A 375 0.06 21.71 11.61
C LEU A 375 0.62 20.37 11.15
N CYS A 376 0.93 20.20 9.85
CA CYS A 376 1.55 18.97 9.34
C CYS A 376 2.85 18.64 10.08
N HIS A 377 3.73 19.61 10.30
CA HIS A 377 4.97 19.39 11.05
C HIS A 377 4.73 19.03 12.52
N ARG A 378 3.78 19.71 13.16
CA ARG A 378 3.40 19.43 14.56
C ARG A 378 2.77 18.06 14.70
N ARG A 379 1.89 17.67 13.78
CA ARG A 379 1.26 16.34 13.70
C ARG A 379 2.32 15.26 13.58
N LEU A 380 3.17 15.33 12.56
CA LEU A 380 4.21 14.34 12.32
C LEU A 380 5.09 14.16 13.57
N ARG A 381 5.57 15.25 14.14
CA ARG A 381 6.39 15.20 15.38
C ARG A 381 5.62 14.57 16.54
N SER A 382 4.37 15.00 16.80
CA SER A 382 3.52 14.48 17.86
C SER A 382 3.20 12.99 17.68
N TRP A 383 3.03 12.56 16.43
CA TRP A 383 2.72 11.17 16.08
C TRP A 383 3.96 10.26 16.04
N GLY A 384 5.14 10.81 16.31
CA GLY A 384 6.37 10.04 16.30
C GLY A 384 6.88 9.73 14.90
N MET A 385 6.53 10.58 13.91
CA MET A 385 7.07 10.55 12.55
C MET A 385 8.09 11.66 12.35
N ASN A 386 9.15 11.39 11.59
CA ASN A 386 10.26 12.31 11.36
C ASN A 386 10.55 12.57 9.88
N THR A 387 9.73 12.05 8.97
CA THR A 387 9.97 12.17 7.53
C THR A 387 8.67 12.55 6.79
N ILE A 388 8.75 13.65 6.01
CA ILE A 388 7.78 13.94 4.97
C ILE A 388 8.21 13.19 3.72
N ALA A 389 7.38 12.21 3.30
CA ALA A 389 7.76 11.28 2.26
C ALA A 389 7.19 11.67 0.89
N ASN A 390 7.13 10.73 -0.04
CA ASN A 390 6.86 10.97 -1.46
C ASN A 390 5.52 11.70 -1.70
N TRP A 391 5.38 12.37 -2.84
CA TRP A 391 4.15 13.06 -3.29
C TRP A 391 3.64 14.19 -2.38
N SER A 392 4.46 14.67 -1.45
CA SER A 392 4.12 15.76 -0.52
C SER A 392 4.33 17.15 -1.14
N ASP A 393 3.63 18.15 -0.61
CA ASP A 393 3.70 19.51 -1.14
C ASP A 393 5.04 20.19 -0.81
N PRO A 394 5.73 20.78 -1.81
CA PRO A 394 6.99 21.49 -1.60
C PRO A 394 6.87 22.68 -0.63
N GLU A 395 5.73 23.36 -0.59
CA GLU A 395 5.49 24.46 0.33
C GLU A 395 5.51 24.02 1.81
N ILE A 396 5.24 22.73 2.07
CA ILE A 396 5.29 22.14 3.41
C ILE A 396 6.72 21.65 3.71
N TYR A 397 7.24 20.70 2.92
CA TYR A 397 8.49 20.03 3.29
C TYR A 397 9.72 20.95 3.26
N ARG A 398 9.69 22.07 2.52
CA ARG A 398 10.77 23.06 2.47
C ARG A 398 10.78 24.08 3.62
N MET A 399 9.92 23.92 4.61
CA MET A 399 9.90 24.80 5.79
C MET A 399 11.08 24.58 6.74
N GLY A 400 11.95 23.58 6.52
CA GLY A 400 13.12 23.31 7.35
C GLY A 400 12.77 22.87 8.78
N ARG A 401 11.75 22.01 8.95
CA ARG A 401 11.26 21.57 10.26
C ARG A 401 11.15 20.06 10.41
N THR A 402 11.01 19.33 9.30
CA THR A 402 10.93 17.86 9.26
C THR A 402 11.77 17.39 8.09
N ALA A 403 12.60 16.37 8.27
CA ALA A 403 13.36 15.77 7.19
C ALA A 403 12.41 15.25 6.10
N TYR A 404 12.86 15.26 4.85
CA TYR A 404 12.00 14.88 3.74
C TYR A 404 12.75 14.16 2.62
N VAL A 405 12.01 13.48 1.76
CA VAL A 405 12.48 12.93 0.48
C VAL A 405 11.91 13.72 -0.67
N ALA A 406 12.69 13.92 -1.73
CA ALA A 406 12.23 14.54 -2.95
C ALA A 406 11.99 13.49 -4.04
N THR A 407 11.11 13.79 -5.00
CA THR A 407 10.78 12.92 -6.11
C THR A 407 11.02 13.62 -7.43
N VAL A 408 11.66 12.92 -8.35
CA VAL A 408 11.90 13.39 -9.70
C VAL A 408 11.40 12.34 -10.70
N SER A 409 10.74 12.77 -11.78
CA SER A 409 10.37 11.89 -12.88
C SER A 409 11.50 11.89 -13.92
N SER A 410 11.82 10.73 -14.48
CA SER A 410 12.80 10.60 -15.57
C SER A 410 12.33 11.22 -16.89
N GLY A 411 11.00 11.48 -17.01
CA GLY A 411 10.39 11.82 -18.30
C GLY A 411 10.24 10.58 -19.19
N ARG A 412 9.32 10.60 -20.16
CA ARG A 412 8.94 9.33 -20.79
C ARG A 412 8.85 9.43 -22.31
N LYS A 413 9.94 9.05 -22.97
CA LYS A 413 9.79 8.43 -24.28
C LYS A 413 9.61 6.94 -24.02
N PRO A 414 8.45 6.35 -24.35
CA PRO A 414 8.16 4.98 -23.95
C PRO A 414 8.95 3.97 -24.78
N LEU A 415 9.32 2.86 -24.17
CA LEU A 415 9.68 1.63 -24.86
C LEU A 415 8.39 1.01 -25.41
N GLU A 416 8.14 1.19 -26.72
CA GLU A 416 6.83 0.95 -27.33
C GLU A 416 6.32 -0.49 -27.18
N GLY A 417 7.20 -1.47 -27.24
CA GLY A 417 6.86 -2.89 -27.03
C GLY A 417 6.57 -3.27 -25.58
N SER A 418 6.74 -2.36 -24.63
CA SER A 418 6.46 -2.63 -23.22
C SER A 418 5.01 -2.34 -22.86
N SER A 419 4.57 -2.90 -21.72
CA SER A 419 3.28 -2.62 -21.10
C SER A 419 3.48 -2.42 -19.61
N GLY A 420 2.51 -1.79 -18.93
CA GLY A 420 2.59 -1.64 -17.49
C GLY A 420 1.36 -0.97 -16.89
N TYR A 421 1.15 -1.21 -15.62
CA TYR A 421 0.00 -0.72 -14.88
C TYR A 421 -0.05 0.83 -14.83
N TRP A 422 1.10 1.47 -14.57
CA TRP A 422 1.22 2.93 -14.55
C TRP A 422 1.72 3.52 -15.88
N GLY A 423 1.84 2.69 -16.91
CA GLY A 423 2.32 3.06 -18.23
C GLY A 423 3.51 2.23 -18.68
N LYS A 424 3.97 2.50 -19.90
CA LYS A 424 5.12 1.81 -20.52
C LYS A 424 6.42 2.18 -19.81
N PHE A 425 7.39 1.25 -19.85
CA PHE A 425 8.76 1.50 -19.39
C PHE A 425 9.44 2.57 -20.27
N PRO A 426 10.32 3.43 -19.74
CA PRO A 426 11.05 4.39 -20.55
C PRO A 426 12.09 3.72 -21.46
N ASP A 427 12.33 4.27 -22.66
CA ASP A 427 13.50 3.88 -23.47
C ASP A 427 14.75 4.55 -22.92
N VAL A 428 15.52 3.81 -22.14
CA VAL A 428 16.72 4.31 -21.43
C VAL A 428 17.94 4.51 -22.33
N PHE A 429 17.85 4.07 -23.59
CA PHE A 429 18.89 4.26 -24.61
C PHE A 429 18.58 5.45 -25.53
N ASP A 430 17.37 6.00 -25.45
CA ASP A 430 17.03 7.20 -26.19
C ASP A 430 17.79 8.42 -25.62
N PRO A 431 18.42 9.26 -26.44
CA PRO A 431 19.12 10.46 -25.97
C PRO A 431 18.26 11.42 -25.15
N ASP A 432 16.95 11.43 -25.39
CA ASP A 432 16.00 12.27 -24.65
C ASP A 432 15.84 11.81 -23.19
N PHE A 433 16.18 10.56 -22.84
CA PHE A 433 16.09 10.07 -21.46
C PHE A 433 17.03 10.86 -20.52
N GLU A 434 18.33 10.94 -20.87
CA GLU A 434 19.29 11.69 -20.07
C GLU A 434 19.03 13.21 -20.11
N ALA A 435 18.60 13.74 -21.27
CA ALA A 435 18.22 15.14 -21.41
C ALA A 435 17.03 15.51 -20.52
N SER A 436 16.02 14.63 -20.43
CA SER A 436 14.86 14.81 -19.57
C SER A 436 15.23 14.75 -18.09
N LEU A 437 16.04 13.78 -17.67
CA LEU A 437 16.56 13.73 -16.30
C LEU A 437 17.28 15.04 -15.95
N LYS A 438 18.18 15.53 -16.81
CA LYS A 438 18.88 16.79 -16.58
C LYS A 438 17.93 17.98 -16.42
N LYS A 439 16.89 18.04 -17.24
CA LYS A 439 15.86 19.10 -17.18
C LYS A 439 15.09 19.06 -15.87
N HIS A 440 14.61 17.88 -15.46
CA HIS A 440 13.83 17.73 -14.24
C HIS A 440 14.67 17.99 -12.96
N PHE A 441 15.92 17.57 -12.98
CA PHE A 441 16.84 17.85 -11.87
C PHE A 441 17.33 19.31 -11.80
N ALA A 442 17.19 20.11 -12.84
CA ALA A 442 17.53 21.55 -12.79
C ALA A 442 16.69 22.27 -11.73
N SER A 443 15.40 22.02 -11.67
CA SER A 443 14.53 22.58 -10.62
C SER A 443 14.86 22.05 -9.22
N ALA A 444 15.21 20.77 -9.09
CA ALA A 444 15.60 20.18 -7.81
C ALA A 444 16.90 20.79 -7.29
N ARG A 445 17.87 21.05 -8.17
CA ARG A 445 19.14 21.70 -7.82
C ARG A 445 18.92 23.04 -7.14
N ASP A 446 18.05 23.87 -7.68
CA ASP A 446 17.85 25.23 -7.19
C ASP A 446 16.97 25.28 -5.89
N THR A 447 16.38 24.17 -5.50
CA THR A 447 15.39 24.15 -4.43
C THR A 447 15.68 23.20 -3.27
N THR A 448 16.31 22.06 -3.54
CA THR A 448 16.47 20.97 -2.54
C THR A 448 17.90 20.41 -2.44
N ALA A 449 18.79 20.69 -3.40
CA ALA A 449 20.12 20.09 -3.44
C ALA A 449 21.01 20.49 -2.25
N ASP A 450 20.92 21.73 -1.83
CA ASP A 450 21.71 22.28 -0.71
C ASP A 450 20.96 22.26 0.63
N ASP A 451 19.74 21.72 0.66
CA ASP A 451 18.94 21.65 1.86
C ASP A 451 19.36 20.46 2.76
N PRO A 452 19.87 20.69 3.98
CA PRO A 452 20.26 19.64 4.90
C PRO A 452 19.09 18.80 5.41
N TRP A 453 17.84 19.23 5.21
CA TRP A 453 16.63 18.47 5.55
C TRP A 453 16.26 17.44 4.48
N CYS A 454 16.82 17.57 3.26
CA CYS A 454 16.60 16.60 2.19
C CYS A 454 17.42 15.33 2.42
N ILE A 455 16.74 14.20 2.64
CA ILE A 455 17.37 12.88 2.80
C ILE A 455 17.95 12.42 1.44
N GLY A 456 17.21 12.64 0.36
CA GLY A 456 17.60 12.19 -0.96
C GLY A 456 16.44 12.19 -1.95
N TYR A 457 16.69 11.56 -3.10
CA TYR A 457 15.78 11.58 -4.23
C TYR A 457 15.33 10.17 -4.62
N PHE A 458 14.01 9.98 -4.72
CA PHE A 458 13.44 8.92 -5.55
C PHE A 458 13.39 9.38 -7.01
N VAL A 459 13.66 8.47 -7.94
CA VAL A 459 13.47 8.73 -9.38
C VAL A 459 12.43 7.74 -9.88
N ASP A 460 11.32 8.26 -10.39
CA ASP A 460 10.14 7.50 -10.79
C ASP A 460 9.46 6.71 -9.65
N ASN A 461 8.44 5.95 -9.99
CA ASN A 461 7.71 5.09 -9.08
C ASN A 461 7.10 3.91 -9.81
N GLU A 462 7.26 2.69 -9.26
CA GLU A 462 6.60 1.46 -9.70
C GLU A 462 6.66 1.20 -11.20
N LEU A 463 7.82 1.43 -11.81
CA LEU A 463 8.04 1.10 -13.21
C LEU A 463 7.77 -0.40 -13.45
N SER A 464 7.30 -0.72 -14.64
CA SER A 464 6.94 -2.09 -15.03
C SER A 464 8.18 -2.89 -15.44
N TRP A 465 8.89 -3.42 -14.44
CA TRP A 465 10.11 -4.22 -14.64
C TRP A 465 9.84 -5.60 -15.23
N GLY A 466 8.63 -6.16 -15.03
CA GLY A 466 8.25 -7.49 -15.50
C GLY A 466 9.12 -8.62 -14.96
N ASP A 467 9.17 -9.73 -15.71
CA ASP A 467 10.09 -10.82 -15.43
C ASP A 467 11.50 -10.55 -16.00
N GLU A 468 12.44 -11.46 -15.75
CA GLU A 468 13.87 -11.32 -16.08
C GLU A 468 14.20 -11.13 -17.58
N LEU A 469 13.24 -11.26 -18.50
CA LEU A 469 13.40 -11.13 -19.92
C LEU A 469 12.52 -10.02 -20.52
N SER A 470 11.55 -9.52 -19.77
CA SER A 470 10.46 -8.68 -20.26
C SER A 470 10.91 -7.42 -21.00
N LEU A 471 11.92 -6.70 -20.50
CA LEU A 471 12.41 -5.46 -21.14
C LEU A 471 13.16 -5.74 -22.44
N ALA A 472 13.89 -6.84 -22.53
CA ALA A 472 14.56 -7.25 -23.77
C ALA A 472 13.55 -7.71 -24.84
N VAL A 473 12.54 -8.49 -24.43
CA VAL A 473 11.41 -8.86 -25.30
C VAL A 473 10.69 -7.61 -25.78
N ALA A 474 10.43 -6.64 -24.89
CA ALA A 474 9.80 -5.38 -25.22
C ALA A 474 10.63 -4.56 -26.24
N ALA A 475 11.97 -4.54 -26.10
CA ALA A 475 12.84 -3.88 -27.05
C ALA A 475 12.71 -4.47 -28.44
N LEU A 476 12.71 -5.80 -28.59
CA LEU A 476 12.52 -6.48 -29.88
C LEU A 476 11.11 -6.29 -30.46
N ALA A 477 10.09 -6.23 -29.62
CA ALA A 477 8.70 -5.97 -30.03
C ALA A 477 8.45 -4.51 -30.43
N SER A 478 9.39 -3.61 -30.18
CA SER A 478 9.28 -2.19 -30.50
C SER A 478 9.51 -1.93 -31.99
N PRO A 479 9.13 -0.73 -32.51
CA PRO A 479 9.44 -0.30 -33.90
C PRO A 479 10.94 -0.27 -34.19
N PRO A 480 11.35 -0.36 -35.47
CA PRO A 480 12.77 -0.40 -35.85
C PRO A 480 13.55 0.88 -35.50
N GLU A 481 12.87 2.02 -35.38
CA GLU A 481 13.47 3.29 -35.00
C GLU A 481 13.77 3.41 -33.52
N GLN A 482 13.24 2.51 -32.67
CA GLN A 482 13.40 2.53 -31.24
C GLN A 482 14.86 2.36 -30.81
N ALA A 483 15.38 3.27 -30.00
CA ALA A 483 16.80 3.27 -29.63
C ALA A 483 17.21 1.98 -28.90
N ALA A 484 16.41 1.50 -27.92
CA ALA A 484 16.67 0.23 -27.25
C ALA A 484 16.78 -0.96 -28.22
N LYS A 485 15.96 -1.02 -29.26
CA LYS A 485 15.99 -2.09 -30.24
C LYS A 485 17.26 -2.03 -31.10
N LYS A 486 17.64 -0.85 -31.56
CA LYS A 486 18.89 -0.66 -32.33
C LYS A 486 20.10 -1.12 -31.52
N VAL A 487 20.21 -0.66 -30.27
CA VAL A 487 21.29 -1.06 -29.36
C VAL A 487 21.31 -2.57 -29.18
N PHE A 488 20.17 -3.22 -28.98
CA PHE A 488 20.12 -4.67 -28.81
C PHE A 488 20.55 -5.41 -30.10
N VAL A 489 20.06 -5.00 -31.27
CA VAL A 489 20.45 -5.62 -32.53
C VAL A 489 21.94 -5.43 -32.78
N ASP A 490 22.53 -4.27 -32.47
CA ASP A 490 23.96 -4.02 -32.62
C ASP A 490 24.80 -4.90 -31.66
N GLU A 491 24.37 -5.15 -30.45
CA GLU A 491 25.03 -6.10 -29.55
C GLU A 491 24.96 -7.54 -30.08
N LEU A 492 23.81 -7.93 -30.64
CA LEU A 492 23.69 -9.24 -31.30
C LEU A 492 24.59 -9.37 -32.50
N LYS A 493 24.70 -8.30 -33.35
CA LYS A 493 25.66 -8.26 -34.45
C LYS A 493 27.09 -8.43 -33.95
N ALA A 494 27.47 -7.72 -32.91
CA ALA A 494 28.80 -7.84 -32.31
C ALA A 494 29.08 -9.24 -31.78
N LYS A 495 28.10 -9.90 -31.18
CA LYS A 495 28.22 -11.26 -30.57
C LYS A 495 28.29 -12.34 -31.68
N TYR A 496 27.39 -12.33 -32.63
CA TYR A 496 27.19 -13.44 -33.57
C TYR A 496 27.90 -13.22 -34.93
N ALA A 497 28.26 -12.01 -35.29
CA ALA A 497 28.87 -11.56 -36.52
C ALA A 497 27.98 -11.77 -37.77
N THR A 498 27.27 -12.90 -37.91
CA THR A 498 26.36 -13.17 -39.02
C THR A 498 24.95 -13.54 -38.53
N ILE A 499 23.94 -13.21 -39.36
CA ILE A 499 22.56 -13.51 -39.03
C ILE A 499 22.28 -15.02 -38.94
N ASP A 500 23.02 -15.83 -39.77
CA ASP A 500 22.89 -17.29 -39.74
C ASP A 500 23.30 -17.89 -38.39
N LYS A 501 24.33 -17.35 -37.76
CA LYS A 501 24.76 -17.79 -36.42
C LYS A 501 23.72 -17.45 -35.35
N LEU A 502 23.11 -16.28 -35.45
CA LEU A 502 21.98 -15.91 -34.57
C LEU A 502 20.80 -16.84 -34.83
N ASN A 503 20.44 -17.06 -36.11
CA ASN A 503 19.34 -17.94 -36.49
C ASN A 503 19.52 -19.37 -35.93
N ALA A 504 20.75 -19.89 -36.04
CA ALA A 504 21.10 -21.19 -35.46
C ALA A 504 20.94 -21.24 -33.94
N ALA A 505 21.36 -20.18 -33.23
CA ALA A 505 21.26 -20.06 -31.78
C ALA A 505 19.81 -19.92 -31.30
N TRP A 506 19.01 -19.09 -31.96
CA TRP A 506 17.64 -18.79 -31.57
C TRP A 506 16.61 -19.71 -32.22
N GLN A 507 17.03 -20.54 -33.21
CA GLN A 507 16.15 -21.35 -34.05
C GLN A 507 15.11 -20.48 -34.78
N THR A 508 15.60 -19.42 -35.44
CA THR A 508 14.84 -18.45 -36.24
C THR A 508 15.32 -18.46 -37.68
N GLU A 509 14.63 -17.73 -38.58
CA GLU A 509 14.91 -17.69 -39.99
C GLU A 509 14.92 -16.25 -40.52
N HIS A 510 15.58 -15.32 -39.83
CA HIS A 510 15.72 -13.94 -40.29
C HIS A 510 16.63 -13.87 -41.51
N ALA A 511 16.17 -13.24 -42.57
CA ALA A 511 16.92 -13.11 -43.82
C ALA A 511 18.18 -12.23 -43.70
N SER A 512 18.14 -11.24 -42.81
CA SER A 512 19.24 -10.32 -42.53
C SER A 512 19.09 -9.64 -41.18
N TRP A 513 20.08 -8.88 -40.75
CA TRP A 513 20.02 -8.03 -39.57
C TRP A 513 18.96 -6.93 -39.69
N GLU A 514 18.72 -6.42 -40.89
CA GLU A 514 17.67 -5.46 -41.18
C GLU A 514 16.28 -6.11 -41.01
N ALA A 515 16.13 -7.36 -41.50
CA ALA A 515 14.89 -8.11 -41.29
C ALA A 515 14.61 -8.37 -39.81
N LEU A 516 15.61 -8.64 -38.96
CA LEU A 516 15.47 -8.72 -37.51
C LEU A 516 15.06 -7.36 -36.92
N LEU A 517 15.70 -6.27 -37.36
CA LEU A 517 15.39 -4.91 -36.89
C LEU A 517 13.93 -4.52 -37.20
N GLU A 518 13.43 -4.88 -38.40
CA GLU A 518 12.05 -4.59 -38.84
C GLU A 518 11.01 -5.49 -38.15
N SER A 519 11.39 -6.71 -37.75
CA SER A 519 10.49 -7.67 -37.12
C SER A 519 10.03 -7.16 -35.74
N ARG A 520 8.74 -7.18 -35.51
CA ARG A 520 8.14 -6.92 -34.14
C ARG A 520 7.78 -8.19 -33.40
N THR A 521 8.09 -9.35 -33.97
CA THR A 521 7.85 -10.65 -33.35
C THR A 521 9.07 -11.05 -32.51
N PRO A 522 8.95 -11.09 -31.17
CA PRO A 522 10.05 -11.56 -30.32
C PRO A 522 10.38 -13.02 -30.59
N PRO A 523 11.63 -13.46 -30.39
CA PRO A 523 12.02 -14.87 -30.50
C PRO A 523 11.39 -15.72 -29.39
N ASP A 524 11.48 -17.05 -29.57
CA ASP A 524 11.20 -17.98 -28.48
C ASP A 524 12.08 -17.65 -27.27
N ARG A 525 11.44 -17.41 -26.15
CA ARG A 525 12.13 -16.92 -24.91
C ARG A 525 13.10 -17.93 -24.34
N ALA A 526 12.86 -19.22 -24.52
CA ALA A 526 13.75 -20.29 -24.03
C ALA A 526 15.01 -20.38 -24.90
N LYS A 527 14.88 -20.24 -26.22
CA LYS A 527 15.99 -20.28 -27.17
C LYS A 527 16.91 -19.07 -27.11
N ALA A 528 16.33 -17.89 -26.94
CA ALA A 528 17.05 -16.61 -26.85
C ALA A 528 17.37 -16.18 -25.41
N ARG A 529 17.16 -17.05 -24.41
CA ARG A 529 17.15 -16.70 -22.98
C ARG A 529 18.41 -15.91 -22.55
N ASP A 530 19.59 -16.36 -22.93
CA ASP A 530 20.84 -15.76 -22.46
C ASP A 530 21.02 -14.34 -23.00
N ASP A 531 20.68 -14.09 -24.26
CA ASP A 531 20.76 -12.78 -24.89
C ASP A 531 19.70 -11.83 -24.32
N LEU A 532 18.48 -12.32 -24.18
CA LEU A 532 17.39 -11.55 -23.57
C LEU A 532 17.73 -11.16 -22.12
N ALA A 533 18.29 -12.09 -21.34
CA ALA A 533 18.67 -11.84 -19.95
C ALA A 533 19.85 -10.86 -19.85
N ALA A 534 20.83 -10.97 -20.75
CA ALA A 534 21.96 -10.05 -20.79
C ALA A 534 21.49 -8.61 -21.14
N PHE A 535 20.67 -8.47 -22.18
CA PHE A 535 20.15 -7.17 -22.56
C PHE A 535 19.19 -6.58 -21.51
N TYR A 536 18.38 -7.42 -20.84
CA TYR A 536 17.57 -6.97 -19.70
C TYR A 536 18.46 -6.33 -18.62
N THR A 537 19.54 -7.04 -18.23
CA THR A 537 20.48 -6.55 -17.22
C THR A 537 21.10 -5.22 -17.64
N ARG A 538 21.53 -5.11 -18.91
CA ARG A 538 22.07 -3.87 -19.46
C ARG A 538 21.06 -2.72 -19.45
N THR A 539 19.81 -2.98 -19.78
CA THR A 539 18.73 -1.98 -19.72
C THR A 539 18.50 -1.49 -18.30
N ALA A 540 18.44 -2.41 -17.33
CA ALA A 540 18.29 -2.06 -15.94
C ALA A 540 19.49 -1.25 -15.41
N GLU A 541 20.71 -1.67 -15.71
CA GLU A 541 21.91 -0.94 -15.30
C GLU A 541 22.00 0.45 -15.96
N GLN A 542 21.60 0.58 -17.22
CA GLN A 542 21.56 1.88 -17.91
C GLN A 542 20.59 2.85 -17.23
N TYR A 543 19.39 2.38 -16.84
CA TYR A 543 18.43 3.17 -16.10
C TYR A 543 19.03 3.71 -14.80
N PHE A 544 19.51 2.81 -13.92
CA PHE A 544 20.01 3.21 -12.62
C PHE A 544 21.30 4.03 -12.68
N ARG A 545 22.16 3.75 -13.65
CA ARG A 545 23.38 4.55 -13.90
C ARG A 545 23.05 5.98 -14.30
N ALA A 546 22.18 6.17 -15.29
CA ALA A 546 21.79 7.49 -15.75
C ALA A 546 21.06 8.30 -14.65
N CYS A 547 20.17 7.66 -13.91
CA CYS A 547 19.51 8.27 -12.74
C CYS A 547 20.51 8.69 -11.67
N ARG A 548 21.46 7.81 -11.29
CA ARG A 548 22.53 8.15 -10.33
C ARG A 548 23.36 9.34 -10.80
N GLU A 549 23.80 9.32 -12.03
CA GLU A 549 24.60 10.43 -12.59
C GLU A 549 23.83 11.75 -12.57
N ALA A 550 22.53 11.73 -12.85
CA ALA A 550 21.69 12.92 -12.79
C ALA A 550 21.52 13.43 -11.33
N VAL A 551 21.24 12.53 -10.37
CA VAL A 551 21.18 12.88 -8.95
C VAL A 551 22.48 13.49 -8.46
N LYS A 552 23.61 12.79 -8.69
CA LYS A 552 24.92 13.22 -8.19
C LYS A 552 25.46 14.48 -8.87
N ARG A 553 25.01 14.77 -10.08
CA ARG A 553 25.33 16.04 -10.77
C ARG A 553 24.56 17.21 -10.17
N ALA A 554 23.30 17.00 -9.80
CA ALA A 554 22.46 18.05 -9.22
C ALA A 554 22.73 18.25 -7.72
N ALA A 555 22.88 17.16 -6.97
CA ALA A 555 23.04 17.11 -5.53
C ALA A 555 24.07 16.03 -5.13
N PRO A 556 25.38 16.33 -5.20
CA PRO A 556 26.46 15.34 -5.00
C PRO A 556 26.36 14.54 -3.71
N ASP A 557 25.97 15.21 -2.62
CA ASP A 557 25.92 14.65 -1.28
C ASP A 557 24.56 14.01 -0.92
N ALA A 558 23.52 14.21 -1.74
CA ALA A 558 22.20 13.62 -1.49
C ALA A 558 22.16 12.13 -1.85
N LEU A 559 21.34 11.36 -1.13
CA LEU A 559 21.15 9.93 -1.41
C LEU A 559 20.29 9.72 -2.66
N TYR A 560 20.70 8.78 -3.52
CA TYR A 560 19.83 8.22 -4.55
C TYR A 560 19.07 7.04 -3.95
N LEU A 561 17.75 7.18 -3.80
CA LEU A 561 16.87 6.26 -3.07
C LEU A 561 16.18 5.22 -3.98
N GLY A 562 16.53 5.16 -5.28
CA GLY A 562 15.96 4.21 -6.23
C GLY A 562 14.59 4.65 -6.78
N CYS A 563 13.79 3.68 -7.25
CA CYS A 563 12.56 3.89 -8.01
C CYS A 563 11.31 3.25 -7.38
N ARG A 564 11.32 2.89 -6.11
CA ARG A 564 10.17 2.38 -5.35
C ARG A 564 9.56 1.14 -6.03
N PHE A 565 10.28 0.04 -6.04
CA PHE A 565 9.85 -1.21 -6.67
C PHE A 565 8.54 -1.75 -6.10
N ALA A 566 7.57 -2.07 -6.98
CA ALA A 566 6.39 -2.86 -6.65
C ALA A 566 6.56 -4.31 -7.14
N TRP A 567 6.46 -4.51 -8.44
CA TRP A 567 6.70 -5.81 -9.08
C TRP A 567 8.08 -5.78 -9.73
N VAL A 568 8.97 -6.62 -9.25
CA VAL A 568 10.36 -6.60 -9.69
C VAL A 568 10.99 -7.99 -9.61
N ASN A 569 11.97 -8.25 -10.46
CA ASN A 569 12.80 -9.44 -10.47
C ASN A 569 14.22 -9.16 -9.94
N ASP A 570 14.96 -10.20 -9.64
CA ASP A 570 16.29 -10.11 -9.02
C ASP A 570 17.32 -9.35 -9.87
N ARG A 571 17.23 -9.40 -11.22
CA ARG A 571 18.18 -8.68 -12.09
C ARG A 571 18.04 -7.17 -11.91
N ALA A 572 16.83 -6.67 -11.88
CA ALA A 572 16.58 -5.24 -11.65
C ALA A 572 17.00 -4.81 -10.24
N VAL A 573 16.75 -5.64 -9.21
CA VAL A 573 17.20 -5.36 -7.84
C VAL A 573 18.73 -5.32 -7.75
N ARG A 574 19.44 -6.24 -8.41
CA ARG A 574 20.91 -6.24 -8.47
C ARG A 574 21.46 -5.01 -9.17
N ALA A 575 20.83 -4.59 -10.29
CA ALA A 575 21.18 -3.34 -10.97
C ALA A 575 20.95 -2.13 -10.05
N ALA A 576 19.82 -2.04 -9.37
CA ALA A 576 19.56 -0.99 -8.38
C ALA A 576 20.62 -0.98 -7.27
N ALA A 577 20.95 -2.14 -6.71
CA ALA A 577 21.95 -2.24 -5.65
C ALA A 577 23.36 -1.78 -6.08
N LYS A 578 23.69 -1.87 -7.36
CA LYS A 578 24.96 -1.38 -7.92
C LYS A 578 25.04 0.15 -7.94
N TYR A 579 23.93 0.83 -8.19
CA TYR A 579 23.92 2.26 -8.47
C TYR A 579 23.22 3.10 -7.40
N CYS A 580 22.22 2.58 -6.68
CA CYS A 580 21.54 3.31 -5.63
C CYS A 580 22.36 3.36 -4.33
N ASP A 581 22.24 4.44 -3.59
CA ASP A 581 22.75 4.54 -2.22
C ASP A 581 21.83 3.77 -1.26
N VAL A 582 20.52 3.83 -1.48
CA VAL A 582 19.46 3.08 -0.80
C VAL A 582 18.54 2.47 -1.85
N VAL A 583 18.18 1.21 -1.72
CA VAL A 583 17.17 0.58 -2.60
C VAL A 583 15.80 0.76 -1.99
N SER A 584 14.77 1.00 -2.81
CA SER A 584 13.41 1.25 -2.31
C SER A 584 12.38 0.28 -2.88
N PHE A 585 11.42 -0.09 -2.03
CA PHE A 585 10.31 -0.97 -2.38
C PHE A 585 8.99 -0.43 -1.86
N ASN A 586 7.89 -0.64 -2.59
CA ASN A 586 6.53 -0.50 -2.13
C ASN A 586 6.05 -1.90 -1.73
N LYS A 587 5.84 -2.14 -0.42
CA LYS A 587 5.56 -3.48 0.11
C LYS A 587 4.22 -3.50 0.85
N TYR A 588 3.18 -3.81 0.12
CA TYR A 588 1.84 -4.00 0.64
C TYR A 588 1.66 -5.45 1.11
N GLN A 589 2.17 -5.72 2.29
CA GLN A 589 2.13 -7.00 3.00
C GLN A 589 1.69 -6.75 4.44
N TYR A 590 1.33 -7.79 5.19
CA TYR A 590 1.02 -7.64 6.61
C TYR A 590 2.29 -7.61 7.48
N ARG A 591 3.41 -8.17 6.98
CA ARG A 591 4.71 -8.23 7.69
C ARG A 591 5.86 -8.04 6.70
N VAL A 592 7.02 -7.57 7.18
CA VAL A 592 8.26 -7.40 6.42
C VAL A 592 9.52 -7.79 7.21
N ASP A 593 9.35 -8.45 8.34
CA ASP A 593 10.46 -8.97 9.16
C ASP A 593 11.32 -10.00 8.41
N ASP A 594 10.70 -10.78 7.54
CA ASP A 594 11.35 -11.79 6.67
C ASP A 594 11.82 -11.24 5.31
N PHE A 595 11.69 -9.95 5.06
CA PHE A 595 12.16 -9.35 3.80
C PHE A 595 13.64 -9.61 3.60
N ARG A 596 14.01 -10.03 2.38
CA ARG A 596 15.40 -10.32 1.96
C ARG A 596 15.68 -9.68 0.61
N LEU A 597 16.92 -9.24 0.44
CA LEU A 597 17.47 -8.92 -0.87
C LEU A 597 17.96 -10.20 -1.57
N PRO A 598 18.15 -10.20 -2.89
CA PRO A 598 18.77 -11.31 -3.61
C PRO A 598 20.14 -11.68 -3.01
N ASP A 599 20.47 -12.96 -3.00
CA ASP A 599 21.71 -13.49 -2.41
C ASP A 599 22.95 -12.69 -2.85
N GLY A 600 23.81 -12.36 -1.89
CA GLY A 600 25.03 -11.58 -2.10
C GLY A 600 24.79 -10.06 -2.25
N VAL A 601 23.56 -9.57 -2.17
CA VAL A 601 23.27 -8.14 -2.13
C VAL A 601 23.15 -7.67 -0.69
N ASP A 602 23.98 -6.69 -0.32
CA ASP A 602 23.97 -6.06 1.00
C ASP A 602 23.86 -4.55 0.84
N LYS A 603 22.65 -4.03 0.94
CA LYS A 603 22.31 -2.61 0.76
C LYS A 603 21.23 -2.17 1.75
N PRO A 604 21.24 -0.90 2.18
CA PRO A 604 20.14 -0.35 2.93
C PRO A 604 18.89 -0.28 2.04
N VAL A 605 17.74 -0.52 2.67
CA VAL A 605 16.44 -0.55 1.99
C VAL A 605 15.44 0.34 2.72
N VAL A 606 14.68 1.14 1.98
CA VAL A 606 13.52 1.86 2.50
C VAL A 606 12.24 1.27 1.90
N ILE A 607 11.25 1.04 2.77
CA ILE A 607 9.89 0.76 2.30
C ILE A 607 9.23 2.11 2.00
N GLY A 608 9.03 2.38 0.71
CA GLY A 608 8.48 3.65 0.23
C GLY A 608 6.97 3.77 0.35
N GLU A 609 6.25 2.63 0.32
CA GLU A 609 4.81 2.58 0.50
C GLU A 609 4.37 1.33 1.22
N PHE A 610 3.46 1.49 2.18
CA PHE A 610 2.63 0.45 2.77
C PHE A 610 1.39 1.07 3.41
N HIS A 611 0.30 0.33 3.52
CA HIS A 611 -0.88 0.74 4.26
C HIS A 611 -1.76 -0.44 4.70
N PHE A 612 -2.67 -0.13 5.61
CA PHE A 612 -3.83 -0.93 5.98
C PHE A 612 -5.06 -0.03 5.95
N GLY A 613 -6.22 -0.58 5.58
CA GLY A 613 -7.45 0.18 5.56
C GLY A 613 -8.65 -0.63 6.04
N ALA A 614 -9.66 0.08 6.54
CA ALA A 614 -10.91 -0.47 7.05
C ALA A 614 -12.11 0.30 6.47
N LEU A 615 -13.33 -0.25 6.60
CA LEU A 615 -14.55 0.37 6.05
C LEU A 615 -15.51 0.89 7.13
N ASP A 616 -15.07 0.91 8.37
CA ASP A 616 -15.90 1.31 9.52
C ASP A 616 -16.13 2.83 9.63
N ARG A 617 -15.41 3.64 8.83
CA ARG A 617 -15.52 5.10 8.79
C ARG A 617 -16.05 5.65 7.46
N GLY A 618 -16.98 4.95 6.80
CA GLY A 618 -17.78 5.47 5.69
C GLY A 618 -17.13 5.45 4.30
N MET A 619 -15.87 5.08 4.16
CA MET A 619 -15.20 4.91 2.88
C MET A 619 -15.60 3.59 2.19
N PHE A 620 -15.24 3.45 0.91
CA PHE A 620 -15.74 2.37 0.04
C PHE A 620 -14.69 1.30 -0.28
N HIS A 621 -13.40 1.55 -0.01
CA HIS A 621 -12.32 0.60 -0.29
C HIS A 621 -11.22 0.66 0.77
N THR A 622 -10.75 -0.50 1.19
CA THR A 622 -9.70 -0.64 2.21
C THR A 622 -8.28 -0.37 1.70
N GLY A 623 -8.12 -0.14 0.41
CA GLY A 623 -6.78 -0.21 -0.19
C GLY A 623 -6.31 -1.65 -0.38
N LEU A 624 -4.99 -1.86 -0.41
CA LEU A 624 -4.38 -3.13 -0.82
C LEU A 624 -4.28 -4.16 0.32
N ARG A 625 -4.40 -3.71 1.58
CA ARG A 625 -4.40 -4.58 2.76
C ARG A 625 -5.57 -4.21 3.66
N ALA A 626 -6.54 -5.11 3.70
CA ALA A 626 -7.77 -4.92 4.46
C ALA A 626 -7.59 -5.37 5.91
N VAL A 627 -8.22 -4.63 6.81
CA VAL A 627 -8.45 -5.01 8.21
C VAL A 627 -9.91 -4.72 8.57
N ALA A 628 -10.42 -5.27 9.65
CA ALA A 628 -11.84 -5.17 9.95
C ALA A 628 -12.28 -3.77 10.43
N ASN A 629 -11.42 -3.10 11.21
CA ASN A 629 -11.74 -1.81 11.84
C ASN A 629 -10.46 -1.02 12.16
N GLN A 630 -10.63 0.19 12.72
CA GLN A 630 -9.50 1.08 13.05
C GLN A 630 -8.59 0.51 14.15
N SER A 631 -9.09 -0.31 15.08
CA SER A 631 -8.26 -0.95 16.10
C SER A 631 -7.33 -1.99 15.50
N GLU A 632 -7.85 -2.87 14.64
CA GLU A 632 -7.01 -3.82 13.89
C GLU A 632 -6.04 -3.11 12.93
N ARG A 633 -6.44 -1.94 12.37
CA ARG A 633 -5.56 -1.10 11.57
C ARG A 633 -4.36 -0.61 12.36
N ALA A 634 -4.59 -0.17 13.59
CA ALA A 634 -3.53 0.25 14.51
C ALA A 634 -2.60 -0.91 14.91
N GLU A 635 -3.13 -2.11 15.11
CA GLU A 635 -2.35 -3.32 15.39
C GLU A 635 -1.49 -3.73 14.19
N ALA A 636 -2.08 -3.84 13.01
CA ALA A 636 -1.36 -4.16 11.77
C ALA A 636 -0.24 -3.15 11.48
N TYR A 637 -0.47 -1.86 11.74
CA TYR A 637 0.56 -0.83 11.63
C TYR A 637 1.73 -1.10 12.59
N ARG A 638 1.45 -1.35 13.87
CA ARG A 638 2.48 -1.66 14.89
C ARG A 638 3.33 -2.86 14.48
N ASP A 639 2.67 -3.93 14.09
CA ASP A 639 3.34 -5.20 13.77
C ASP A 639 4.23 -5.06 12.53
N TYR A 640 3.74 -4.38 11.51
CA TYR A 640 4.51 -4.10 10.30
C TYR A 640 5.78 -3.30 10.60
N VAL A 641 5.65 -2.16 11.31
CA VAL A 641 6.80 -1.30 11.58
C VAL A 641 7.75 -1.94 12.58
N ARG A 642 7.26 -2.67 13.60
CA ARG A 642 8.10 -3.44 14.52
C ARG A 642 8.93 -4.49 13.78
N GLY A 643 8.30 -5.26 12.89
CA GLY A 643 9.01 -6.22 12.05
C GLY A 643 10.06 -5.56 11.14
N ALA A 644 9.73 -4.38 10.59
CA ALA A 644 10.69 -3.61 9.81
C ALA A 644 11.90 -3.15 10.65
N LEU A 645 11.69 -2.70 11.88
CA LEU A 645 12.76 -2.28 12.80
C LEU A 645 13.71 -3.43 13.15
N GLU A 646 13.25 -4.66 13.17
CA GLU A 646 14.06 -5.85 13.45
C GLU A 646 14.89 -6.28 12.24
N ASN A 647 14.44 -6.00 11.03
CA ASN A 647 15.10 -6.37 9.80
C ASN A 647 16.42 -5.59 9.59
N PRO A 648 17.59 -6.25 9.36
CA PRO A 648 18.88 -5.58 9.32
C PRO A 648 19.12 -4.67 8.11
N TRP A 649 18.40 -4.89 7.00
CA TRP A 649 18.54 -4.09 5.77
C TRP A 649 17.67 -2.84 5.76
N LEU A 650 16.50 -2.86 6.45
CA LEU A 650 15.55 -1.76 6.38
C LEU A 650 16.09 -0.55 7.15
N VAL A 651 15.90 0.65 6.59
CA VAL A 651 16.31 1.95 7.18
C VAL A 651 15.15 2.93 7.30
N GLY A 652 13.96 2.52 6.92
CA GLY A 652 12.75 3.33 7.04
C GLY A 652 11.51 2.69 6.44
N THR A 653 10.36 3.23 6.84
CA THR A 653 9.03 2.87 6.36
C THR A 653 8.19 4.12 6.17
N HIS A 654 7.56 4.27 5.00
CA HIS A 654 6.70 5.40 4.68
C HIS A 654 5.27 4.92 4.49
N TRP A 655 4.35 5.51 5.25
CA TRP A 655 2.93 5.19 5.18
C TRP A 655 2.28 5.86 3.97
N PHE A 656 1.64 5.12 3.11
CA PHE A 656 0.84 5.63 2.02
C PHE A 656 -0.64 5.58 2.43
N GLN A 657 -1.28 6.72 2.81
CA GLN A 657 -0.82 8.08 2.72
C GLN A 657 -1.31 8.94 3.92
N PHE A 658 -0.96 10.26 3.94
CA PHE A 658 -1.25 11.17 5.05
C PHE A 658 -2.75 11.43 5.26
N GLY A 659 -3.52 11.73 4.20
CA GLY A 659 -4.97 11.88 4.26
C GLY A 659 -5.68 10.82 3.42
N ASP A 660 -6.92 10.47 3.77
CA ASP A 660 -7.74 9.60 2.94
C ASP A 660 -7.86 10.12 1.50
N GLN A 661 -8.03 9.21 0.57
CA GLN A 661 -8.41 9.58 -0.79
C GLN A 661 -9.87 10.05 -0.80
N ALA A 662 -10.29 10.71 -1.87
CA ALA A 662 -11.69 11.13 -2.00
C ALA A 662 -12.63 9.90 -2.00
N THR A 663 -13.77 9.99 -1.33
CA THR A 663 -14.77 8.92 -1.22
C THR A 663 -15.20 8.39 -2.60
N THR A 664 -15.30 9.28 -3.60
CA THR A 664 -15.66 8.96 -4.98
C THR A 664 -14.46 8.73 -5.90
N GLY A 665 -13.25 8.75 -5.37
CA GLY A 665 -12.02 8.35 -6.05
C GLY A 665 -11.28 9.44 -6.82
N ARG A 666 -10.01 9.16 -7.09
CA ARG A 666 -9.13 9.93 -7.98
C ARG A 666 -9.51 9.69 -9.45
N GLY A 667 -8.77 10.28 -10.38
CA GLY A 667 -8.96 10.07 -11.83
C GLY A 667 -8.84 8.60 -12.27
N ASP A 668 -7.99 7.82 -11.61
CA ASP A 668 -7.82 6.37 -11.81
C ASP A 668 -8.78 5.50 -11.01
N GLY A 669 -9.68 6.14 -10.25
CA GLY A 669 -10.72 5.50 -9.47
C GLY A 669 -10.35 5.09 -8.06
N GLU A 670 -9.09 5.23 -7.61
CA GLU A 670 -8.74 4.90 -6.23
C GLU A 670 -9.49 5.76 -5.22
N ASN A 671 -10.12 5.09 -4.25
CA ASN A 671 -10.91 5.70 -3.17
C ASN A 671 -10.69 4.98 -1.84
N TYR A 672 -9.44 4.91 -1.43
CA TYR A 672 -8.98 4.09 -0.32
C TYR A 672 -9.10 4.81 1.04
N GLN A 673 -9.58 4.09 2.03
CA GLN A 673 -9.52 4.48 3.44
C GLN A 673 -8.16 4.10 4.03
N ILE A 674 -7.18 4.94 3.81
CA ILE A 674 -5.78 4.69 4.17
C ILE A 674 -5.09 5.90 4.81
N GLY A 675 -5.79 7.03 4.94
CA GLY A 675 -5.27 8.24 5.55
C GLY A 675 -4.98 8.10 7.03
N LEU A 676 -4.06 8.87 7.55
CA LEU A 676 -3.95 9.18 8.98
C LEU A 676 -5.03 10.18 9.40
N LEU A 677 -5.57 10.87 8.41
CA LEU A 677 -6.66 11.85 8.49
C LEU A 677 -7.78 11.44 7.54
N ASP A 678 -9.02 11.72 7.92
CA ASP A 678 -10.17 11.61 7.03
C ASP A 678 -10.25 12.81 6.04
N VAL A 679 -11.26 12.81 5.16
CA VAL A 679 -11.50 13.88 4.18
C VAL A 679 -11.81 15.24 4.84
N CYS A 680 -12.24 15.25 6.10
CA CYS A 680 -12.51 16.42 6.93
C CYS A 680 -11.32 16.88 7.78
N ASP A 681 -10.13 16.36 7.50
CA ASP A 681 -8.90 16.65 8.25
C ASP A 681 -9.01 16.30 9.74
N THR A 682 -9.62 15.14 10.05
CA THR A 682 -9.74 14.60 11.41
C THR A 682 -8.85 13.37 11.59
N PRO A 683 -7.96 13.35 12.61
CA PRO A 683 -7.07 12.21 12.85
C PRO A 683 -7.82 10.94 13.30
N TYR A 684 -7.40 9.78 12.77
CA TYR A 684 -7.82 8.46 13.26
C TYR A 684 -7.07 8.11 14.54
N ARG A 685 -7.71 8.31 15.69
CA ARG A 685 -7.08 8.25 17.02
C ARG A 685 -6.39 6.93 17.30
N GLU A 686 -6.99 5.82 16.88
CA GLU A 686 -6.48 4.46 17.07
C GLU A 686 -5.11 4.30 16.37
N THR A 687 -5.04 4.68 15.10
CA THR A 687 -3.80 4.63 14.31
C THR A 687 -2.76 5.62 14.84
N ILE A 688 -3.17 6.85 15.21
CA ILE A 688 -2.26 7.84 15.78
C ILE A 688 -1.65 7.35 17.10
N GLY A 689 -2.43 6.66 17.93
CA GLY A 689 -1.91 6.01 19.15
C GLY A 689 -0.79 5.00 18.85
N ALA A 690 -0.99 4.17 17.83
CA ALA A 690 0.02 3.21 17.38
C ALA A 690 1.29 3.89 16.81
N LEU A 691 1.13 4.97 16.05
CA LEU A 691 2.26 5.75 15.54
C LEU A 691 3.11 6.32 16.69
N ARG A 692 2.47 6.92 17.70
CA ARG A 692 3.14 7.48 18.88
C ARG A 692 3.93 6.42 19.64
N GLU A 693 3.33 5.26 19.85
CA GLU A 693 3.98 4.14 20.53
C GLU A 693 5.23 3.66 19.78
N VAL A 694 5.09 3.46 18.46
CA VAL A 694 6.22 3.06 17.61
C VAL A 694 7.30 4.13 17.58
N GLY A 695 6.94 5.39 17.33
CA GLY A 695 7.91 6.50 17.25
C GLY A 695 8.68 6.72 18.54
N ALA A 696 8.03 6.54 19.70
CA ALA A 696 8.69 6.66 21.01
C ALA A 696 9.72 5.55 21.26
N SER A 697 9.53 4.37 20.72
CA SER A 697 10.37 3.18 20.99
C SER A 697 11.28 2.75 19.83
N MET A 698 11.14 3.32 18.63
CA MET A 698 11.74 2.80 17.41
C MET A 698 13.27 2.68 17.46
N TYR A 699 13.97 3.62 18.05
CA TYR A 699 15.43 3.61 18.12
C TYR A 699 15.96 2.54 19.05
N ALA A 700 15.43 2.48 20.29
CA ALA A 700 15.80 1.46 21.27
C ALA A 700 15.49 0.04 20.73
N ARG A 701 14.28 -0.16 20.18
CA ARG A 701 13.89 -1.44 19.58
C ARG A 701 14.84 -1.82 18.42
N ARG A 702 15.15 -0.90 17.52
CA ARG A 702 16.03 -1.21 16.39
C ARG A 702 17.44 -1.61 16.85
N LEU A 703 17.94 -1.00 17.91
CA LEU A 703 19.24 -1.35 18.46
C LEU A 703 19.21 -2.68 19.25
N GLY A 704 18.04 -3.20 19.60
CA GLY A 704 17.85 -4.40 20.40
C GLY A 704 17.90 -4.13 21.91
N GLU A 705 17.74 -2.88 22.32
CA GLU A 705 17.54 -2.45 23.70
C GLU A 705 16.05 -2.56 24.04
N ARG A 706 15.71 -3.33 25.11
CA ARG A 706 14.33 -3.51 25.57
C ARG A 706 13.89 -2.44 26.54
#